data_783caf1de1d49ac1da47a09a84d560e2
#
_entry.id   783caf1de1d49ac1da47a09a84d560e2
#
_cell.length_a   1.000
_cell.length_b   1.000
_cell.length_c   1.000
_cell.angle_alpha   90.00
_cell.angle_beta   90.00
_cell.angle_gamma   90.00
#
_symmetry.space_group_name_H-M   'P 1'
#
loop_
_entity.id
_entity.type
_entity.pdbx_description
1 polymer ?
#
loop_
_entity_poly.entity_id
_entity_poly.type
_entity_poly.pdbx_seq_one_letter_code
_entity_poly.pdbx_strand_id
1 'polypeptide(L)'
;MKSTPLLRLLIPLCVGIGVGDFAFSWLLPYEKSLYILGGVVFLCSILALFRRTTGLWLTLLSSTLLFNLGLLLIVHQQRERITDYPQTAFTFRGVVTDVPHRTPRGWRICLRMQAPNVGEKWQVFLTDSTMLQESPSSLRPNAPAPPQKRTSAPQIGQVILAHGRVTALYSKEGRVKNRYSAYLLRQNIVATAHCFPNEWKTIGKGGTHTATISPDLTLHERLLRQRELWMGQYQHHLPPHSAAVLSAMTLAHRELLDRDTKMRYSQGGASHILALSGLHLSILFGAFTLVLGTMARRFGRTLHLLTMGLGLALMWSFAAFVGFPISLVRATLMLTLAQVFTWGNHRPGAWHGLVLSMTLMLCYTPDWLFDVGFQLSCAAVAGILLFTPIFPVPQGLLPLSKRAAELINRRPTSSPMRFLMGIGRYFYLLFVVSLSAQLATAPLVAYHFHQVAWGGLFSNLFVIPAAYLLLCGGMIFLLISPLRGVLSPWLTDLISLMEQGLAFFSKDCFAPIPLYPSALTTALSLFALLGLVRLLSPPPSQRLSIGRSTLLATGCLLLPMLSYQMDRYSTRPQAALYIYPTSGVTTLHATSPDGHSWLLASDTLRAQAALRQTAHEEWEPQGLTVEWIPMSVLNDSTTYHEKKGSIVGHSSQPSGISASTTAPLFAPHCLIYGQQRIAIVDSPLSRAFPQHPLSVDVLLVGHDVHRPLSHLLAYYRPQMLVLSTAMTDFYRRQYLSDAARLRLPCYDLQQEPTFTLLFH
;
A
#
# COMPACT_ATOMS: atom_id res chain seq x y z
N MET A 1 9.37 26.18 -20.27
CA MET A 1 8.69 26.38 -18.98
C MET A 1 8.90 27.83 -18.57
N LYS A 2 7.91 28.70 -18.80
CA LYS A 2 7.88 30.01 -18.13
C LYS A 2 7.84 29.70 -16.64
N SER A 3 8.71 30.33 -15.85
CA SER A 3 8.89 30.11 -14.42
C SER A 3 7.54 29.92 -13.71
N THR A 4 7.29 28.75 -13.14
CA THR A 4 6.15 28.53 -12.25
C THR A 4 6.60 28.95 -10.85
N PRO A 5 6.35 30.19 -10.41
CA PRO A 5 6.82 30.66 -9.12
C PRO A 5 6.29 29.81 -7.96
N LEU A 6 5.10 29.22 -8.13
CA LEU A 6 4.47 28.33 -7.14
C LEU A 6 5.25 27.03 -6.89
N LEU A 7 5.97 26.48 -7.86
CA LEU A 7 6.79 25.29 -7.64
C LEU A 7 7.93 25.56 -6.64
N ARG A 8 8.48 26.78 -6.66
CA ARG A 8 9.52 27.21 -5.71
C ARG A 8 8.99 27.28 -4.28
N LEU A 9 7.68 27.40 -4.10
CA LEU A 9 7.02 27.41 -2.79
C LEU A 9 6.71 25.98 -2.30
N LEU A 10 6.32 25.09 -3.19
CA LEU A 10 5.96 23.71 -2.83
C LEU A 10 7.16 22.87 -2.38
N ILE A 11 8.33 23.01 -3.05
CA ILE A 11 9.52 22.23 -2.72
C ILE A 11 9.98 22.43 -1.27
N PRO A 12 10.17 23.67 -0.77
CA PRO A 12 10.54 23.90 0.62
C PRO A 12 9.53 23.33 1.63
N LEU A 13 8.23 23.44 1.33
CA LEU A 13 7.17 22.86 2.16
C LEU A 13 7.32 21.34 2.26
N CYS A 14 7.48 20.65 1.12
CA CYS A 14 7.68 19.20 1.10
C CYS A 14 8.96 18.78 1.82
N VAL A 15 10.06 19.51 1.65
CA VAL A 15 11.32 19.22 2.34
C VAL A 15 11.16 19.42 3.85
N GLY A 16 10.47 20.49 4.28
CA GLY A 16 10.18 20.77 5.69
C GLY A 16 9.36 19.65 6.33
N ILE A 17 8.32 19.16 5.64
CA ILE A 17 7.52 18.01 6.09
C ILE A 17 8.39 16.75 6.19
N GLY A 18 9.21 16.45 5.17
CA GLY A 18 10.07 15.27 5.15
C GLY A 18 11.12 15.28 6.26
N VAL A 19 11.78 16.42 6.49
CA VAL A 19 12.75 16.59 7.58
C VAL A 19 12.06 16.48 8.94
N GLY A 20 10.88 17.08 9.09
CA GLY A 20 10.11 17.03 10.33
C GLY A 20 9.66 15.61 10.68
N ASP A 21 9.23 14.82 9.71
CA ASP A 21 8.86 13.40 9.91
C ASP A 21 10.08 12.55 10.31
N PHE A 22 11.19 12.70 9.56
CA PHE A 22 12.42 11.96 9.83
C PHE A 22 13.04 12.29 11.20
N ALA A 23 13.08 13.57 11.56
CA ALA A 23 13.71 14.06 12.78
C ALA A 23 12.74 14.22 13.97
N PHE A 24 11.50 13.73 13.88
CA PHE A 24 10.44 13.97 14.85
C PHE A 24 10.86 13.69 16.30
N SER A 25 11.43 12.50 16.57
CA SER A 25 11.86 12.11 17.91
C SER A 25 12.95 13.04 18.50
N TRP A 26 13.76 13.66 17.63
CA TRP A 26 14.80 14.64 18.03
C TRP A 26 14.22 16.04 18.21
N LEU A 27 13.20 16.40 17.43
CA LEU A 27 12.59 17.73 17.44
C LEU A 27 11.54 17.90 18.53
N LEU A 28 10.95 16.80 19.01
CA LEU A 28 9.89 16.80 20.00
C LEU A 28 10.23 17.62 21.28
N PRO A 29 11.44 17.53 21.87
CA PRO A 29 11.80 18.34 23.04
C PRO A 29 11.89 19.85 22.73
N TYR A 30 12.16 20.22 21.48
CA TYR A 30 12.43 21.59 21.04
C TYR A 30 11.22 22.25 20.34
N GLU A 31 10.04 21.65 20.41
CA GLU A 31 8.85 22.14 19.71
C GLU A 31 8.53 23.61 19.98
N LYS A 32 8.60 24.04 21.24
CA LYS A 32 8.37 25.45 21.61
C LYS A 32 9.37 26.40 20.93
N SER A 33 10.63 25.97 20.84
CA SER A 33 11.68 26.74 20.16
C SER A 33 11.44 26.82 18.66
N LEU A 34 10.89 25.79 18.05
CA LEU A 34 10.51 25.77 16.63
C LEU A 34 9.37 26.77 16.34
N TYR A 35 8.37 26.88 17.22
CA TYR A 35 7.31 27.90 17.08
C TYR A 35 7.90 29.33 17.16
N ILE A 36 8.81 29.57 18.10
CA ILE A 36 9.48 30.88 18.24
C ILE A 36 10.28 31.18 16.97
N LEU A 37 11.07 30.23 16.49
CA LEU A 37 11.84 30.35 15.25
C LEU A 37 10.93 30.66 14.05
N GLY A 38 9.82 29.92 13.92
CA GLY A 38 8.81 30.15 12.88
C GLY A 38 8.24 31.58 12.94
N GLY A 39 7.90 32.04 14.13
CA GLY A 39 7.43 33.43 14.37
C GLY A 39 8.46 34.48 13.96
N VAL A 40 9.74 34.28 14.31
CA VAL A 40 10.84 35.19 13.92
C VAL A 40 11.01 35.20 12.39
N VAL A 41 11.04 34.03 11.74
CA VAL A 41 11.16 33.93 10.28
C VAL A 41 9.98 34.60 9.58
N PHE A 42 8.76 34.43 10.10
CA PHE A 42 7.55 35.09 9.60
C PHE A 42 7.64 36.61 9.72
N LEU A 43 8.06 37.14 10.88
CA LEU A 43 8.24 38.56 11.10
C LEU A 43 9.32 39.15 10.17
N CYS A 44 10.46 38.45 10.02
CA CYS A 44 11.52 38.85 9.07
C CYS A 44 11.00 38.87 7.62
N SER A 45 10.14 37.93 7.24
CA SER A 45 9.54 37.90 5.91
C SER A 45 8.61 39.10 5.67
N ILE A 46 7.80 39.48 6.66
CA ILE A 46 6.96 40.67 6.60
C ILE A 46 7.80 41.93 6.48
N LEU A 47 8.83 42.09 7.32
CA LEU A 47 9.73 43.26 7.29
C LEU A 47 10.47 43.37 5.94
N ALA A 48 10.86 42.25 5.33
CA ALA A 48 11.48 42.21 4.01
C ALA A 48 10.53 42.69 2.90
N LEU A 49 9.23 42.35 3.00
CA LEU A 49 8.21 42.86 2.08
C LEU A 49 8.09 44.38 2.13
N PHE A 50 8.11 45.00 3.34
CA PHE A 50 8.04 46.45 3.52
C PHE A 50 9.30 47.17 3.02
N ARG A 51 10.48 46.54 3.10
CA ARG A 51 11.76 47.17 2.70
C ARG A 51 12.07 47.05 1.19
N ARG A 52 11.14 46.58 0.34
CA ARG A 52 11.35 46.35 -1.11
C ARG A 52 12.69 45.66 -1.43
N THR A 53 13.04 44.63 -0.66
CA THR A 53 14.27 43.86 -0.86
C THR A 53 14.30 43.21 -2.26
N THR A 54 15.52 42.93 -2.75
CA THR A 54 15.71 42.30 -4.07
C THR A 54 14.95 40.94 -4.15
N GLY A 55 14.46 40.57 -5.33
CA GLY A 55 13.66 39.36 -5.54
C GLY A 55 14.33 38.06 -5.06
N LEU A 56 15.67 38.03 -4.95
CA LEU A 56 16.42 36.90 -4.40
C LEU A 56 16.14 36.73 -2.90
N TRP A 57 16.23 37.80 -2.11
CA TRP A 57 15.98 37.76 -0.67
C TRP A 57 14.52 37.37 -0.36
N LEU A 58 13.58 37.86 -1.15
CA LEU A 58 12.17 37.50 -0.99
C LEU A 58 11.93 36.03 -1.25
N THR A 59 12.59 35.43 -2.29
CA THR A 59 12.48 34.01 -2.57
C THR A 59 13.12 33.12 -1.49
N LEU A 60 14.28 33.55 -0.95
CA LEU A 60 14.93 32.82 0.15
C LEU A 60 14.08 32.85 1.43
N LEU A 61 13.57 34.00 1.82
CA LEU A 61 12.73 34.16 3.00
C LEU A 61 11.41 33.38 2.88
N SER A 62 10.75 33.46 1.72
CA SER A 62 9.52 32.67 1.48
C SER A 62 9.78 31.17 1.49
N SER A 63 10.92 30.72 0.96
CA SER A 63 11.32 29.31 1.00
C SER A 63 11.60 28.84 2.42
N THR A 64 12.32 29.63 3.23
CA THR A 64 12.60 29.35 4.64
C THR A 64 11.31 29.32 5.47
N LEU A 65 10.38 30.24 5.21
CA LEU A 65 9.08 30.29 5.88
C LEU A 65 8.27 29.02 5.60
N LEU A 66 8.18 28.60 4.33
CA LEU A 66 7.42 27.41 3.95
C LEU A 66 8.07 26.11 4.43
N PHE A 67 9.41 26.05 4.44
CA PHE A 67 10.12 24.93 5.05
C PHE A 67 9.78 24.82 6.54
N ASN A 68 9.85 25.93 7.27
CA ASN A 68 9.51 25.97 8.69
C ASN A 68 8.04 25.63 8.94
N LEU A 69 7.13 26.14 8.10
CA LEU A 69 5.71 25.80 8.17
C LEU A 69 5.50 24.28 7.99
N GLY A 70 6.13 23.68 6.99
CA GLY A 70 6.02 22.24 6.76
C GLY A 70 6.51 21.40 7.93
N LEU A 71 7.66 21.80 8.51
CA LEU A 71 8.24 21.15 9.67
C LEU A 71 7.33 21.28 10.91
N LEU A 72 6.80 22.47 11.17
CA LEU A 72 5.88 22.71 12.31
C LEU A 72 4.57 21.94 12.17
N LEU A 73 3.98 21.91 10.97
CA LEU A 73 2.72 21.22 10.72
C LEU A 73 2.84 19.71 11.01
N ILE A 74 3.90 19.07 10.53
CA ILE A 74 4.08 17.61 10.75
C ILE A 74 4.42 17.30 12.21
N VAL A 75 5.29 18.09 12.85
CA VAL A 75 5.66 17.90 14.26
C VAL A 75 4.43 18.08 15.16
N HIS A 76 3.62 19.13 14.93
CA HIS A 76 2.39 19.37 15.67
C HIS A 76 1.40 18.21 15.51
N GLN A 77 1.15 17.78 14.27
CA GLN A 77 0.23 16.66 13.98
C GLN A 77 0.67 15.35 14.62
N GLN A 78 1.97 15.03 14.57
CA GLN A 78 2.49 13.81 15.18
C GLN A 78 2.45 13.86 16.71
N ARG A 79 2.72 15.02 17.30
CA ARG A 79 2.64 15.21 18.75
C ARG A 79 1.23 14.96 19.30
N GLU A 80 0.20 15.46 18.66
CA GLU A 80 -1.19 15.26 19.08
C GLU A 80 -1.59 13.76 19.11
N ARG A 81 -0.86 12.90 18.39
CA ARG A 81 -1.09 11.45 18.35
C ARG A 81 -0.35 10.66 19.42
N ILE A 82 0.56 11.30 20.16
CA ILE A 82 1.25 10.63 21.27
C ILE A 82 0.32 10.60 22.47
N THR A 83 -0.27 9.43 22.71
CA THR A 83 -1.14 9.20 23.85
C THR A 83 -0.63 8.01 24.66
N ASP A 84 -0.58 8.13 25.97
CA ASP A 84 -0.19 7.05 26.87
C ASP A 84 -1.46 6.32 27.33
N TYR A 85 -1.47 5.00 27.18
CA TYR A 85 -2.58 4.16 27.61
C TYR A 85 -2.15 3.22 28.74
N PRO A 86 -3.04 2.89 29.68
CA PRO A 86 -2.76 1.89 30.72
C PRO A 86 -2.33 0.57 30.08
N GLN A 87 -1.33 -0.09 30.67
CA GLN A 87 -0.88 -1.41 30.21
C GLN A 87 -1.89 -2.53 30.56
N THR A 88 -2.77 -2.29 31.52
CA THR A 88 -3.85 -3.20 31.90
C THR A 88 -5.03 -3.07 30.96
N ALA A 89 -5.80 -4.15 30.83
CA ALA A 89 -7.07 -4.09 30.10
C ALA A 89 -8.06 -3.16 30.82
N PHE A 90 -8.79 -2.36 30.05
CA PHE A 90 -9.82 -1.46 30.59
C PHE A 90 -11.04 -1.39 29.65
N THR A 91 -12.13 -0.86 30.19
CA THR A 91 -13.38 -0.74 29.43
C THR A 91 -13.41 0.57 28.66
N PHE A 92 -13.77 0.47 27.37
CA PHE A 92 -13.91 1.63 26.49
C PHE A 92 -15.21 1.55 25.69
N ARG A 93 -15.65 2.71 25.23
CA ARG A 93 -16.88 2.88 24.45
C ARG A 93 -16.58 3.70 23.20
N GLY A 94 -17.05 3.24 22.04
CA GLY A 94 -16.86 3.94 20.77
C GLY A 94 -17.97 3.64 19.77
N VAL A 95 -18.05 4.49 18.73
CA VAL A 95 -18.96 4.36 17.60
C VAL A 95 -18.19 3.78 16.41
N VAL A 96 -18.75 2.79 15.75
CA VAL A 96 -18.17 2.21 14.52
C VAL A 96 -18.20 3.25 13.40
N THR A 97 -17.03 3.64 12.90
CA THR A 97 -16.88 4.71 11.91
C THR A 97 -16.60 4.22 10.50
N ASP A 98 -16.18 2.98 10.37
CA ASP A 98 -15.80 2.40 9.08
C ASP A 98 -16.43 1.02 8.90
N VAL A 99 -16.39 0.47 7.69
CA VAL A 99 -16.95 -0.84 7.38
C VAL A 99 -16.21 -1.92 8.19
N PRO A 100 -16.93 -2.77 8.93
CA PRO A 100 -16.32 -3.86 9.65
C PRO A 100 -15.71 -4.91 8.72
N HIS A 101 -14.45 -5.23 8.94
CA HIS A 101 -13.74 -6.25 8.18
C HIS A 101 -13.79 -7.60 8.88
N ARG A 102 -14.19 -8.64 8.17
CA ARG A 102 -14.11 -10.00 8.68
C ARG A 102 -12.66 -10.50 8.63
N THR A 103 -12.17 -10.99 9.76
CA THR A 103 -10.85 -11.63 9.88
C THR A 103 -11.03 -13.11 10.22
N PRO A 104 -10.01 -13.97 10.08
CA PRO A 104 -10.12 -15.38 10.46
C PRO A 104 -10.49 -15.63 11.94
N ARG A 105 -10.28 -14.64 12.83
CA ARG A 105 -10.54 -14.76 14.26
C ARG A 105 -11.71 -13.90 14.74
N GLY A 106 -12.40 -13.17 13.85
CA GLY A 106 -13.50 -12.30 14.25
C GLY A 106 -13.60 -11.05 13.36
N TRP A 107 -13.72 -9.87 13.96
CA TRP A 107 -13.95 -8.61 13.25
C TRP A 107 -12.84 -7.60 13.55
N ARG A 108 -12.39 -6.91 12.51
CA ARG A 108 -11.57 -5.70 12.60
C ARG A 108 -12.44 -4.50 12.31
N ILE A 109 -12.53 -3.57 13.24
CA ILE A 109 -13.38 -2.37 13.15
C ILE A 109 -12.58 -1.12 13.50
N CYS A 110 -13.00 0.02 12.99
CA CYS A 110 -12.50 1.33 13.42
C CYS A 110 -13.56 1.97 14.31
N LEU A 111 -13.16 2.39 15.51
CA LEU A 111 -14.02 3.08 16.48
C LEU A 111 -13.60 4.53 16.64
N ARG A 112 -14.57 5.46 16.61
CA ARG A 112 -14.41 6.80 17.18
C ARG A 112 -14.79 6.74 18.64
N MET A 113 -13.84 7.04 19.50
CA MET A 113 -13.98 6.89 20.93
C MET A 113 -14.95 7.92 21.51
N GLN A 114 -15.82 7.46 22.42
CA GLN A 114 -16.70 8.28 23.26
C GLN A 114 -16.18 8.33 24.70
N ALA A 115 -15.45 7.30 25.13
CA ALA A 115 -14.78 7.23 26.43
C ALA A 115 -13.67 6.15 26.36
N PRO A 116 -12.49 6.35 26.97
CA PRO A 116 -12.09 7.51 27.76
C PRO A 116 -11.64 8.73 26.92
N ASN A 117 -11.05 8.51 25.76
CA ASN A 117 -10.44 9.57 24.92
C ASN A 117 -11.40 9.98 23.81
N VAL A 118 -12.22 10.96 24.05
CA VAL A 118 -13.28 11.39 23.12
C VAL A 118 -12.69 11.92 21.81
N GLY A 119 -13.17 11.38 20.69
CA GLY A 119 -12.80 11.82 19.33
C GLY A 119 -11.65 11.05 18.69
N GLU A 120 -10.83 10.33 19.44
CA GLU A 120 -9.77 9.49 18.90
C GLU A 120 -10.32 8.35 18.03
N LYS A 121 -9.56 7.97 17.00
CA LYS A 121 -9.86 6.78 16.19
C LYS A 121 -8.94 5.63 16.59
N TRP A 122 -9.56 4.49 16.95
CA TRP A 122 -8.86 3.28 17.30
C TRP A 122 -9.24 2.15 16.35
N GLN A 123 -8.27 1.30 16.03
CA GLN A 123 -8.53 0.04 15.35
C GLN A 123 -8.71 -1.06 16.38
N VAL A 124 -9.88 -1.70 16.38
CA VAL A 124 -10.24 -2.71 17.38
C VAL A 124 -10.42 -4.07 16.69
N PHE A 125 -9.76 -5.07 17.24
CA PHE A 125 -9.91 -6.47 16.85
C PHE A 125 -10.84 -7.15 17.85
N LEU A 126 -12.04 -7.50 17.41
CA LEU A 126 -13.04 -8.22 18.17
C LEU A 126 -12.94 -9.70 17.83
N THR A 127 -12.58 -10.53 18.79
CA THR A 127 -12.56 -11.98 18.60
C THR A 127 -13.96 -12.55 18.77
N ASP A 128 -14.36 -13.51 17.92
CA ASP A 128 -15.65 -14.17 17.98
C ASP A 128 -15.48 -15.62 18.48
N SER A 129 -16.27 -16.04 19.45
CA SER A 129 -16.24 -17.37 20.05
C SER A 129 -16.59 -18.48 19.03
N THR A 130 -17.40 -18.17 18.03
CA THR A 130 -17.80 -19.14 16.99
C THR A 130 -16.65 -19.55 16.09
N MET A 131 -15.64 -18.69 15.92
CA MET A 131 -14.47 -18.93 15.06
C MET A 131 -13.35 -19.73 15.76
N LEU A 132 -13.34 -19.75 17.10
CA LEU A 132 -12.35 -20.51 17.87
C LEU A 132 -12.65 -22.03 17.87
N GLN A 133 -13.88 -22.42 17.56
CA GLN A 133 -14.31 -23.84 17.53
C GLN A 133 -14.07 -24.53 16.15
N GLU A 134 -13.81 -23.78 15.08
CA GLU A 134 -13.50 -24.33 13.76
C GLU A 134 -12.02 -24.77 13.60
N SER A 135 -11.21 -24.66 14.65
CA SER A 135 -9.84 -25.21 14.63
C SER A 135 -9.90 -26.75 14.74
N PRO A 136 -9.28 -27.51 13.81
CA PRO A 136 -9.42 -28.97 13.73
C PRO A 136 -8.92 -29.77 14.94
N SER A 137 -8.31 -29.12 15.92
CA SER A 137 -7.67 -29.79 17.09
C SER A 137 -8.55 -29.97 18.32
N SER A 138 -9.85 -29.59 18.29
CA SER A 138 -10.74 -29.66 19.48
C SER A 138 -11.98 -30.56 19.29
N LEU A 139 -11.94 -31.56 18.44
CA LEU A 139 -12.99 -32.58 18.34
C LEU A 139 -12.99 -33.50 19.57
N ARG A 140 -13.72 -33.11 20.63
CA ARG A 140 -14.30 -34.06 21.57
C ARG A 140 -15.65 -34.49 20.99
N PRO A 141 -15.86 -35.80 20.69
CA PRO A 141 -17.00 -36.26 19.88
C PRO A 141 -18.39 -36.18 20.53
N ASN A 142 -18.54 -35.81 21.80
CA ASN A 142 -19.81 -36.00 22.53
C ASN A 142 -20.18 -34.89 23.53
N ALA A 143 -19.87 -33.64 23.27
CA ALA A 143 -20.43 -32.56 24.08
C ALA A 143 -21.60 -31.88 23.35
N PRO A 144 -22.82 -31.74 23.94
CA PRO A 144 -23.90 -30.97 23.32
C PRO A 144 -23.46 -29.53 23.11
N ALA A 145 -23.55 -29.07 21.87
CA ALA A 145 -23.17 -27.71 21.51
C ALA A 145 -24.01 -26.70 22.32
N PRO A 146 -23.39 -25.74 23.04
CA PRO A 146 -24.14 -24.69 23.72
C PRO A 146 -24.89 -23.85 22.66
N PRO A 147 -26.06 -23.27 23.00
CA PRO A 147 -26.87 -22.51 22.06
C PRO A 147 -26.05 -21.33 21.50
N GLN A 148 -25.75 -21.41 20.23
CA GLN A 148 -24.96 -20.43 19.50
C GLN A 148 -25.72 -19.10 19.40
N LYS A 149 -25.43 -18.13 20.27
CA LYS A 149 -25.73 -16.72 19.99
C LYS A 149 -24.82 -16.26 18.85
N ARG A 150 -25.32 -16.33 17.61
CA ARG A 150 -24.65 -15.67 16.47
C ARG A 150 -24.61 -14.18 16.77
N THR A 151 -23.44 -13.67 17.15
CA THR A 151 -23.22 -12.24 17.26
C THR A 151 -23.37 -11.64 15.86
N SER A 152 -24.40 -10.78 15.70
CA SER A 152 -24.59 -10.06 14.43
C SER A 152 -23.35 -9.22 14.12
N ALA A 153 -22.96 -9.18 12.83
CA ALA A 153 -21.87 -8.33 12.40
C ALA A 153 -22.05 -6.88 12.87
N PRO A 154 -21.01 -6.24 13.43
CA PRO A 154 -21.07 -4.82 13.76
C PRO A 154 -21.44 -4.00 12.51
N GLN A 155 -22.18 -2.90 12.69
CA GLN A 155 -22.57 -2.00 11.58
C GLN A 155 -22.08 -0.58 11.84
N ILE A 156 -21.87 0.20 10.78
CA ILE A 156 -21.50 1.62 10.89
C ILE A 156 -22.55 2.37 11.74
N GLY A 157 -22.07 3.15 12.70
CA GLY A 157 -22.91 3.94 13.59
C GLY A 157 -23.38 3.20 14.83
N GLN A 158 -23.10 1.92 14.99
CA GLN A 158 -23.38 1.20 16.23
C GLN A 158 -22.39 1.58 17.33
N VAL A 159 -22.90 1.66 18.55
CA VAL A 159 -22.08 1.87 19.75
C VAL A 159 -21.60 0.52 20.27
N ILE A 160 -20.30 0.38 20.41
CA ILE A 160 -19.67 -0.81 20.99
C ILE A 160 -19.10 -0.44 22.35
N LEU A 161 -19.43 -1.24 23.35
CA LEU A 161 -18.76 -1.28 24.64
C LEU A 161 -17.87 -2.51 24.65
N ALA A 162 -16.59 -2.31 24.90
CA ALA A 162 -15.62 -3.38 24.91
C ALA A 162 -14.65 -3.23 26.09
N HIS A 163 -14.17 -4.37 26.56
CA HIS A 163 -13.08 -4.48 27.52
C HIS A 163 -11.89 -5.12 26.83
N GLY A 164 -10.70 -4.53 26.92
CA GLY A 164 -9.56 -5.07 26.23
C GLY A 164 -8.27 -4.33 26.49
N ARG A 165 -7.18 -4.91 25.98
CA ARG A 165 -5.86 -4.30 26.08
C ARG A 165 -5.64 -3.36 24.91
N VAL A 166 -5.30 -2.11 25.21
CA VAL A 166 -5.01 -1.07 24.24
C VAL A 166 -3.50 -0.89 24.11
N THR A 167 -3.05 -0.77 22.86
CA THR A 167 -1.63 -0.58 22.52
C THR A 167 -1.46 0.70 21.74
N ALA A 168 -0.70 1.67 22.27
CA ALA A 168 -0.29 2.87 21.54
C ALA A 168 0.58 2.51 20.35
N LEU A 169 0.45 3.26 19.26
CA LEU A 169 1.25 3.08 18.04
C LEU A 169 2.61 3.80 18.12
N TYR A 170 2.70 4.84 18.95
CA TYR A 170 3.97 5.49 19.32
C TYR A 170 4.55 4.90 20.61
N SER A 171 5.89 4.94 20.73
CA SER A 171 6.57 4.79 22.02
C SER A 171 6.49 6.11 22.80
N LYS A 172 6.79 6.09 24.12
CA LYS A 172 6.85 7.31 24.95
C LYS A 172 7.89 8.33 24.44
N GLU A 173 8.87 7.85 23.68
CA GLU A 173 9.95 8.64 23.10
C GLU A 173 9.57 9.24 21.73
N GLY A 174 8.33 9.09 21.27
CA GLY A 174 7.87 9.59 19.98
C GLY A 174 8.33 8.74 18.78
N ARG A 175 8.83 7.51 19.01
CA ARG A 175 9.19 6.61 17.92
C ARG A 175 8.02 5.71 17.52
N VAL A 176 7.82 5.54 16.23
CA VAL A 176 6.81 4.61 15.70
C VAL A 176 7.28 3.17 15.91
N LYS A 177 6.44 2.31 16.47
CA LYS A 177 6.83 0.96 16.88
C LYS A 177 7.21 0.05 15.70
N ASN A 178 6.46 0.12 14.60
CA ASN A 178 6.72 -0.70 13.41
C ASN A 178 6.09 -0.07 12.15
N ARG A 179 6.35 -0.64 10.97
CA ARG A 179 5.80 -0.16 9.68
C ARG A 179 4.27 -0.14 9.65
N TYR A 180 3.62 -1.16 10.26
CA TYR A 180 2.16 -1.20 10.35
C TYR A 180 1.60 -0.08 11.22
N SER A 181 2.25 0.24 12.34
CA SER A 181 1.91 1.40 13.17
C SER A 181 2.01 2.72 12.38
N ALA A 182 3.07 2.88 11.57
CA ALA A 182 3.22 4.04 10.70
C ALA A 182 2.06 4.16 9.68
N TYR A 183 1.65 3.05 9.10
CA TYR A 183 0.51 3.00 8.18
C TYR A 183 -0.80 3.42 8.87
N LEU A 184 -1.08 2.90 10.08
CA LEU A 184 -2.29 3.24 10.84
C LEU A 184 -2.32 4.71 11.25
N LEU A 185 -1.18 5.25 11.70
CA LEU A 185 -1.06 6.66 12.08
C LEU A 185 -1.38 7.59 10.90
N ARG A 186 -0.97 7.23 9.68
CA ARG A 186 -1.33 7.97 8.46
C ARG A 186 -2.83 7.93 8.15
N GLN A 187 -3.57 6.95 8.69
CA GLN A 187 -5.04 6.88 8.63
C GLN A 187 -5.73 7.57 9.82
N ASN A 188 -4.99 8.35 10.61
CA ASN A 188 -5.46 8.98 11.84
C ASN A 188 -5.94 7.97 12.90
N ILE A 189 -5.45 6.74 12.88
CA ILE A 189 -5.65 5.74 13.92
C ILE A 189 -4.49 5.89 14.90
N VAL A 190 -4.78 6.11 16.19
CA VAL A 190 -3.75 6.40 17.20
C VAL A 190 -3.46 5.20 18.11
N ALA A 191 -4.36 4.23 18.19
CA ALA A 191 -4.16 3.02 18.98
C ALA A 191 -4.81 1.80 18.34
N THR A 192 -4.34 0.62 18.77
CA THR A 192 -4.97 -0.67 18.46
C THR A 192 -5.46 -1.32 19.77
N ALA A 193 -6.62 -1.97 19.73
CA ALA A 193 -7.15 -2.71 20.85
C ALA A 193 -7.50 -4.15 20.47
N HIS A 194 -7.29 -5.09 21.39
CA HIS A 194 -7.67 -6.48 21.23
C HIS A 194 -8.66 -6.86 22.32
N CYS A 195 -9.83 -7.37 21.91
CA CYS A 195 -10.90 -7.81 22.79
C CYS A 195 -11.16 -9.29 22.58
N PHE A 196 -11.20 -10.05 23.66
CA PHE A 196 -11.51 -11.48 23.65
C PHE A 196 -13.01 -11.75 23.48
N PRO A 197 -13.41 -12.98 23.18
CA PRO A 197 -14.81 -13.35 23.11
C PRO A 197 -15.53 -13.02 24.43
N ASN A 198 -16.74 -12.52 24.35
CA ASN A 198 -17.58 -12.07 25.46
C ASN A 198 -17.15 -10.78 26.19
N GLU A 199 -16.01 -10.17 25.83
CA GLU A 199 -15.57 -8.89 26.38
C GLU A 199 -16.10 -7.68 25.58
N TRP A 200 -16.94 -7.89 24.60
CA TRP A 200 -17.55 -6.82 23.83
C TRP A 200 -19.02 -7.05 23.57
N LYS A 201 -19.78 -5.97 23.48
CA LYS A 201 -21.21 -6.00 23.16
C LYS A 201 -21.62 -4.73 22.42
N THR A 202 -22.58 -4.86 21.53
CA THR A 202 -23.28 -3.71 20.93
C THR A 202 -24.31 -3.19 21.90
N ILE A 203 -24.35 -1.87 22.13
CA ILE A 203 -25.35 -1.24 23.01
C ILE A 203 -26.61 -1.01 22.19
N GLY A 204 -27.75 -1.65 22.61
CA GLY A 204 -29.08 -1.43 22.06
C GLY A 204 -29.98 -0.70 23.09
N LYS A 205 -30.98 0.08 22.64
CA LYS A 205 -32.02 0.61 23.52
C LYS A 205 -33.00 -0.50 23.88
N GLY A 206 -33.16 -0.77 25.20
CA GLY A 206 -34.31 -1.48 25.74
C GLY A 206 -34.51 -2.91 25.26
N GLY A 207 -33.65 -3.85 25.66
CA GLY A 207 -33.97 -5.30 25.63
C GLY A 207 -34.28 -5.98 24.29
N THR A 208 -34.46 -5.25 23.24
CA THR A 208 -34.63 -5.76 21.87
C THR A 208 -33.27 -5.83 21.18
N HIS A 209 -32.99 -6.94 20.50
CA HIS A 209 -31.76 -7.21 19.79
C HIS A 209 -31.51 -6.28 18.55
N THR A 210 -32.30 -5.21 18.40
CA THR A 210 -32.10 -4.17 17.40
C THR A 210 -31.01 -3.22 17.86
N ALA A 211 -29.83 -3.36 17.33
CA ALA A 211 -28.69 -2.50 17.60
C ALA A 211 -29.04 -1.02 17.36
N THR A 212 -29.00 -0.20 18.44
CA THR A 212 -29.30 1.22 18.31
C THR A 212 -28.15 1.95 17.67
N ILE A 213 -28.46 2.67 16.61
CA ILE A 213 -27.55 3.57 15.95
C ILE A 213 -27.36 4.79 16.84
N SER A 214 -26.13 5.24 17.00
CA SER A 214 -25.83 6.45 17.77
C SER A 214 -26.57 7.65 17.16
N PRO A 215 -27.29 8.47 17.98
CA PRO A 215 -27.86 9.72 17.48
C PRO A 215 -26.79 10.73 17.06
N ASP A 216 -25.57 10.61 17.63
CA ASP A 216 -24.46 11.55 17.44
C ASP A 216 -23.57 11.20 16.24
N LEU A 217 -24.17 10.65 15.17
CA LEU A 217 -23.43 10.41 13.93
C LEU A 217 -23.04 11.72 13.26
N THR A 218 -21.75 11.86 12.96
CA THR A 218 -21.26 12.92 12.09
C THR A 218 -21.89 12.83 10.71
N LEU A 219 -21.94 13.94 9.98
CA LEU A 219 -22.39 13.93 8.60
C LEU A 219 -21.65 12.89 7.75
N HIS A 220 -20.35 12.79 7.95
CA HIS A 220 -19.50 11.80 7.27
C HIS A 220 -19.95 10.35 7.54
N GLU A 221 -20.20 9.98 8.79
CA GLU A 221 -20.66 8.63 9.17
C GLU A 221 -22.05 8.32 8.61
N ARG A 222 -22.94 9.32 8.55
CA ARG A 222 -24.26 9.18 7.89
C ARG A 222 -24.12 8.91 6.40
N LEU A 223 -23.23 9.62 5.71
CA LEU A 223 -22.96 9.42 4.29
C LEU A 223 -22.34 8.04 4.00
N LEU A 224 -21.39 7.59 4.82
CA LEU A 224 -20.79 6.25 4.69
C LEU A 224 -21.84 5.15 4.89
N ARG A 225 -22.75 5.32 5.84
CA ARG A 225 -23.85 4.38 6.03
C ARG A 225 -24.80 4.36 4.83
N GLN A 226 -25.14 5.53 4.27
CA GLN A 226 -25.94 5.60 3.05
C GLN A 226 -25.24 4.91 1.88
N ARG A 227 -23.92 5.04 1.78
CA ARG A 227 -23.10 4.32 0.80
C ARG A 227 -23.23 2.79 0.94
N GLU A 228 -23.26 2.26 2.17
CA GLU A 228 -23.50 0.82 2.39
C GLU A 228 -24.88 0.36 1.91
N LEU A 229 -25.91 1.17 2.12
CA LEU A 229 -27.24 0.86 1.63
C LEU A 229 -27.27 0.81 0.07
N TRP A 230 -26.55 1.71 -0.60
CA TRP A 230 -26.41 1.69 -2.05
C TRP A 230 -25.60 0.50 -2.55
N MET A 231 -24.57 0.12 -1.83
CA MET A 231 -23.80 -1.10 -2.11
C MET A 231 -24.69 -2.35 -2.02
N GLY A 232 -25.58 -2.42 -1.03
CA GLY A 232 -26.59 -3.49 -0.93
C GLY A 232 -27.46 -3.64 -2.16
N GLN A 233 -27.74 -2.55 -2.90
CA GLN A 233 -28.50 -2.61 -4.17
C GLN A 233 -27.72 -3.37 -5.26
N TYR A 234 -26.40 -3.17 -5.35
CA TYR A 234 -25.57 -3.94 -6.26
C TYR A 234 -25.56 -5.44 -5.89
N GLN A 235 -25.37 -5.75 -4.60
CA GLN A 235 -25.32 -7.13 -4.10
C GLN A 235 -26.64 -7.89 -4.31
N HIS A 236 -27.77 -7.19 -4.27
CA HIS A 236 -29.08 -7.81 -4.44
C HIS A 236 -29.41 -8.14 -5.91
N HIS A 237 -28.93 -7.33 -6.87
CA HIS A 237 -29.37 -7.42 -8.27
C HIS A 237 -28.28 -7.94 -9.23
N LEU A 238 -27.02 -8.00 -8.80
CA LEU A 238 -25.88 -8.39 -9.62
C LEU A 238 -25.17 -9.63 -9.02
N PRO A 239 -24.48 -10.43 -9.84
CA PRO A 239 -23.60 -11.48 -9.34
C PRO A 239 -22.55 -10.91 -8.36
N PRO A 240 -22.13 -11.67 -7.34
CA PRO A 240 -21.24 -11.18 -6.27
C PRO A 240 -19.97 -10.52 -6.80
N HIS A 241 -19.35 -11.10 -7.82
CA HIS A 241 -18.15 -10.57 -8.45
C HIS A 241 -18.41 -9.20 -9.14
N SER A 242 -19.45 -9.11 -9.96
CA SER A 242 -19.82 -7.85 -10.64
C SER A 242 -20.24 -6.75 -9.66
N ALA A 243 -20.95 -7.11 -8.59
CA ALA A 243 -21.30 -6.20 -7.52
C ALA A 243 -20.05 -5.65 -6.82
N ALA A 244 -19.03 -6.51 -6.57
CA ALA A 244 -17.77 -6.10 -5.95
C ALA A 244 -17.00 -5.12 -6.85
N VAL A 245 -16.86 -5.40 -8.15
CA VAL A 245 -16.17 -4.53 -9.11
C VAL A 245 -16.86 -3.17 -9.24
N LEU A 246 -18.19 -3.15 -9.42
CA LEU A 246 -18.96 -1.89 -9.52
C LEU A 246 -18.91 -1.09 -8.21
N SER A 247 -19.01 -1.75 -7.04
CA SER A 247 -18.89 -1.08 -5.75
C SER A 247 -17.51 -0.42 -5.58
N ALA A 248 -16.45 -1.05 -6.05
CA ALA A 248 -15.11 -0.47 -6.03
C ALA A 248 -15.00 0.76 -6.95
N MET A 249 -15.54 0.67 -8.18
CA MET A 249 -15.43 1.71 -9.19
C MET A 249 -16.33 2.93 -8.93
N THR A 250 -17.55 2.71 -8.40
CA THR A 250 -18.56 3.79 -8.24
C THR A 250 -18.62 4.33 -6.80
N LEU A 251 -18.45 3.47 -5.80
CA LEU A 251 -18.59 3.78 -4.37
C LEU A 251 -17.27 3.76 -3.59
N ALA A 252 -16.14 3.51 -4.25
CA ALA A 252 -14.81 3.34 -3.64
C ALA A 252 -14.74 2.23 -2.57
N HIS A 253 -15.64 1.23 -2.64
CA HIS A 253 -15.68 0.13 -1.69
C HIS A 253 -14.92 -1.09 -2.25
N ARG A 254 -13.63 -1.21 -1.91
CA ARG A 254 -12.72 -2.23 -2.43
C ARG A 254 -12.67 -3.52 -1.60
N GLU A 255 -13.38 -3.58 -0.51
CA GLU A 255 -13.28 -4.66 0.47
C GLU A 255 -13.95 -5.94 -0.01
N LEU A 256 -14.99 -5.79 -0.85
CA LEU A 256 -15.66 -6.90 -1.49
C LEU A 256 -14.82 -7.60 -2.58
N LEU A 257 -13.76 -6.92 -3.06
CA LEU A 257 -12.89 -7.50 -4.09
C LEU A 257 -12.02 -8.59 -3.48
N ASP A 258 -12.08 -9.78 -4.05
CA ASP A 258 -11.18 -10.87 -3.75
C ASP A 258 -9.73 -10.54 -4.14
N ARG A 259 -8.80 -11.27 -3.59
CA ARG A 259 -7.37 -11.06 -3.79
C ARG A 259 -6.96 -11.30 -5.24
N ASP A 260 -7.53 -12.35 -5.86
CA ASP A 260 -7.19 -12.73 -7.23
C ASP A 260 -7.66 -11.67 -8.23
N THR A 261 -8.81 -11.06 -8.02
CA THR A 261 -9.27 -9.91 -8.80
C THR A 261 -8.33 -8.72 -8.65
N LYS A 262 -7.96 -8.34 -7.41
CA LYS A 262 -6.98 -7.27 -7.18
C LYS A 262 -5.65 -7.53 -7.89
N MET A 263 -5.18 -8.77 -7.87
CA MET A 263 -3.93 -9.18 -8.52
C MET A 263 -4.04 -9.11 -10.04
N ARG A 264 -5.14 -9.61 -10.65
CA ARG A 264 -5.38 -9.51 -12.11
C ARG A 264 -5.38 -8.06 -12.59
N TYR A 265 -6.07 -7.15 -11.89
CA TYR A 265 -6.07 -5.74 -12.23
C TYR A 265 -4.69 -5.08 -12.04
N SER A 266 -3.91 -5.52 -11.07
CA SER A 266 -2.53 -5.05 -10.86
C SER A 266 -1.62 -5.50 -11.99
N GLN A 267 -1.66 -6.76 -12.36
CA GLN A 267 -0.86 -7.33 -13.44
C GLN A 267 -1.18 -6.72 -14.80
N GLY A 268 -2.46 -6.44 -15.07
CA GLY A 268 -2.90 -5.76 -16.29
C GLY A 268 -2.70 -4.24 -16.28
N GLY A 269 -2.11 -3.66 -15.21
CA GLY A 269 -1.86 -2.21 -15.10
C GLY A 269 -3.11 -1.35 -14.85
N ALA A 270 -4.25 -1.97 -14.50
CA ALA A 270 -5.54 -1.32 -14.33
C ALA A 270 -5.96 -1.12 -12.86
N SER A 271 -5.07 -1.30 -11.87
CA SER A 271 -5.37 -1.08 -10.44
C SER A 271 -5.95 0.31 -10.15
N HIS A 272 -5.57 1.31 -10.94
CA HIS A 272 -6.05 2.69 -10.81
C HIS A 272 -7.53 2.85 -11.14
N ILE A 273 -8.14 1.90 -11.85
CA ILE A 273 -9.58 1.90 -12.21
C ILE A 273 -10.43 1.37 -11.05
N LEU A 274 -9.93 0.38 -10.31
CA LEU A 274 -10.58 -0.06 -9.06
C LEU A 274 -10.48 0.98 -7.95
N ALA A 275 -9.58 1.96 -8.13
CA ALA A 275 -9.50 3.14 -7.28
C ALA A 275 -10.35 4.25 -7.88
N LEU A 276 -11.27 4.81 -7.10
CA LEU A 276 -11.96 6.01 -7.53
C LEU A 276 -10.94 7.13 -7.78
N SER A 277 -10.78 7.52 -9.04
CA SER A 277 -9.73 8.43 -9.49
C SER A 277 -10.29 9.79 -9.91
N GLY A 278 -9.39 10.76 -10.09
CA GLY A 278 -9.75 12.04 -10.68
C GLY A 278 -10.34 11.94 -12.09
N LEU A 279 -10.00 10.88 -12.84
CA LEU A 279 -10.62 10.60 -14.14
C LEU A 279 -12.12 10.32 -13.99
N HIS A 280 -12.53 9.46 -13.05
CA HIS A 280 -13.94 9.15 -12.77
C HIS A 280 -14.75 10.43 -12.47
N LEU A 281 -14.17 11.32 -11.63
CA LEU A 281 -14.80 12.59 -11.31
C LEU A 281 -14.90 13.52 -12.52
N SER A 282 -13.84 13.58 -13.32
CA SER A 282 -13.82 14.39 -14.56
C SER A 282 -14.86 13.90 -15.57
N ILE A 283 -15.13 12.61 -15.61
CA ILE A 283 -16.19 12.00 -16.43
C ILE A 283 -17.57 12.47 -15.96
N LEU A 284 -17.86 12.32 -14.67
CA LEU A 284 -19.14 12.73 -14.09
C LEU A 284 -19.37 14.24 -14.25
N PHE A 285 -18.35 15.06 -13.97
CA PHE A 285 -18.42 16.51 -14.17
C PHE A 285 -18.54 16.87 -15.65
N GLY A 286 -17.82 16.20 -16.54
CA GLY A 286 -17.90 16.36 -17.98
C GLY A 286 -19.30 16.08 -18.52
N ALA A 287 -19.91 14.97 -18.10
CA ALA A 287 -21.28 14.62 -18.46
C ALA A 287 -22.28 15.68 -17.97
N PHE A 288 -22.15 16.11 -16.70
CA PHE A 288 -22.99 17.18 -16.14
C PHE A 288 -22.84 18.49 -16.90
N THR A 289 -21.62 18.91 -17.20
CA THR A 289 -21.37 20.17 -17.95
C THR A 289 -21.77 20.09 -19.40
N LEU A 290 -21.72 18.90 -20.02
CA LEU A 290 -22.19 18.69 -21.37
C LEU A 290 -23.73 18.88 -21.47
N VAL A 291 -24.46 18.30 -20.53
CA VAL A 291 -25.94 18.33 -20.54
C VAL A 291 -26.46 19.69 -20.09
N LEU A 292 -26.12 20.14 -18.89
CA LEU A 292 -26.65 21.34 -18.27
C LEU A 292 -25.90 22.63 -18.64
N GLY A 293 -24.57 22.55 -18.76
CA GLY A 293 -23.74 23.71 -19.06
C GLY A 293 -23.90 24.24 -20.47
N THR A 294 -24.21 23.36 -21.45
CA THR A 294 -24.51 23.76 -22.84
C THR A 294 -25.87 24.46 -22.93
N MET A 295 -26.88 23.97 -22.22
CA MET A 295 -28.18 24.63 -22.13
C MET A 295 -28.07 25.99 -21.44
N ALA A 296 -27.40 26.04 -20.29
CA ALA A 296 -27.24 27.25 -19.51
C ALA A 296 -26.51 28.37 -20.26
N ARG A 297 -25.57 28.05 -21.15
CA ARG A 297 -24.89 29.06 -21.99
C ARG A 297 -25.83 29.80 -22.93
N ARG A 298 -26.93 29.17 -23.33
CA ARG A 298 -27.98 29.81 -24.18
C ARG A 298 -28.81 30.82 -23.40
N PHE A 299 -28.93 30.68 -22.09
CA PHE A 299 -29.76 31.53 -21.22
C PHE A 299 -28.99 32.61 -20.46
N GLY A 300 -27.70 32.77 -20.75
CA GLY A 300 -26.90 33.88 -20.23
C GLY A 300 -25.80 33.48 -19.24
N ARG A 301 -24.90 34.43 -18.95
CA ARG A 301 -23.72 34.22 -18.14
C ARG A 301 -24.04 33.80 -16.69
N THR A 302 -25.07 34.40 -16.11
CA THR A 302 -25.47 34.12 -14.71
C THR A 302 -25.92 32.66 -14.55
N LEU A 303 -26.76 32.14 -15.44
CA LEU A 303 -27.22 30.77 -15.37
C LEU A 303 -26.06 29.79 -15.62
N HIS A 304 -25.16 30.14 -16.52
CA HIS A 304 -23.93 29.35 -16.72
C HIS A 304 -23.05 29.29 -15.46
N LEU A 305 -22.83 30.39 -14.74
CA LEU A 305 -22.08 30.43 -13.49
C LEU A 305 -22.77 29.63 -12.39
N LEU A 306 -24.09 29.72 -12.28
CA LEU A 306 -24.89 28.93 -11.34
C LEU A 306 -24.78 27.42 -11.62
N THR A 307 -24.85 26.99 -12.87
CA THR A 307 -24.69 25.57 -13.23
C THR A 307 -23.30 25.05 -12.97
N MET A 308 -22.25 25.85 -13.17
CA MET A 308 -20.88 25.48 -12.80
C MET A 308 -20.71 25.39 -11.28
N GLY A 309 -21.28 26.32 -10.52
CA GLY A 309 -21.31 26.26 -9.05
C GLY A 309 -22.04 25.04 -8.52
N LEU A 310 -23.20 24.71 -9.11
CA LEU A 310 -23.94 23.48 -8.78
C LEU A 310 -23.12 22.22 -9.10
N GLY A 311 -22.43 22.20 -10.24
CA GLY A 311 -21.53 21.10 -10.60
C GLY A 311 -20.42 20.89 -9.58
N LEU A 312 -19.78 21.97 -9.10
CA LEU A 312 -18.78 21.90 -8.03
C LEU A 312 -19.39 21.38 -6.72
N ALA A 313 -20.57 21.86 -6.34
CA ALA A 313 -21.26 21.40 -5.14
C ALA A 313 -21.57 19.90 -5.21
N LEU A 314 -22.04 19.40 -6.36
CA LEU A 314 -22.27 17.98 -6.60
C LEU A 314 -20.98 17.16 -6.49
N MET A 315 -19.87 17.68 -7.02
CA MET A 315 -18.56 16.99 -6.92
C MET A 315 -18.07 16.88 -5.48
N TRP A 316 -18.17 17.96 -4.69
CA TRP A 316 -17.80 17.91 -3.27
C TRP A 316 -18.76 17.01 -2.48
N SER A 317 -20.05 17.03 -2.78
CA SER A 317 -21.04 16.13 -2.17
C SER A 317 -20.74 14.66 -2.51
N PHE A 318 -20.37 14.37 -3.75
CA PHE A 318 -19.96 13.03 -4.15
C PHE A 318 -18.64 12.61 -3.47
N ALA A 319 -17.65 13.51 -3.37
CA ALA A 319 -16.41 13.23 -2.66
C ALA A 319 -16.66 12.93 -1.17
N ALA A 320 -17.57 13.67 -0.53
CA ALA A 320 -18.01 13.44 0.84
C ALA A 320 -18.75 12.09 1.00
N PHE A 321 -19.65 11.78 0.07
CA PHE A 321 -20.41 10.53 0.06
C PHE A 321 -19.51 9.29 -0.04
N VAL A 322 -18.44 9.37 -0.82
CA VAL A 322 -17.49 8.27 -1.01
C VAL A 322 -16.44 8.19 0.11
N GLY A 323 -16.33 9.20 0.97
CA GLY A 323 -15.41 9.22 2.11
C GLY A 323 -14.09 9.96 1.86
N PHE A 324 -14.07 10.94 0.96
CA PHE A 324 -12.93 11.80 0.66
C PHE A 324 -11.62 11.04 0.28
N PRO A 325 -11.62 10.12 -0.70
CA PRO A 325 -10.37 9.51 -1.17
C PRO A 325 -9.40 10.61 -1.63
N ILE A 326 -8.12 10.50 -1.26
CA ILE A 326 -7.09 11.56 -1.47
C ILE A 326 -6.99 11.98 -2.96
N SER A 327 -7.03 11.00 -3.88
CA SER A 327 -7.01 11.24 -5.33
C SER A 327 -8.23 12.03 -5.81
N LEU A 328 -9.39 11.80 -5.20
CA LEU A 328 -10.63 12.49 -5.53
C LEU A 328 -10.64 13.92 -4.99
N VAL A 329 -10.22 14.11 -3.73
CA VAL A 329 -10.06 15.44 -3.11
C VAL A 329 -9.16 16.32 -3.94
N ARG A 330 -8.01 15.79 -4.39
CA ARG A 330 -7.09 16.53 -5.26
C ARG A 330 -7.75 16.96 -6.57
N ALA A 331 -8.43 16.04 -7.25
CA ALA A 331 -9.09 16.35 -8.53
C ALA A 331 -10.22 17.39 -8.35
N THR A 332 -11.04 17.24 -7.30
CA THR A 332 -12.10 18.19 -6.98
C THR A 332 -11.53 19.56 -6.68
N LEU A 333 -10.44 19.64 -5.90
CA LEU A 333 -9.77 20.88 -5.57
C LEU A 333 -9.18 21.55 -6.82
N MET A 334 -8.49 20.79 -7.69
CA MET A 334 -7.97 21.31 -8.95
C MET A 334 -9.06 21.89 -9.83
N LEU A 335 -10.21 21.20 -9.97
CA LEU A 335 -11.35 21.68 -10.76
C LEU A 335 -11.99 22.92 -10.10
N THR A 336 -12.09 22.94 -8.77
CA THR A 336 -12.57 24.12 -8.03
C THR A 336 -11.67 25.33 -8.30
N LEU A 337 -10.37 25.17 -8.17
CA LEU A 337 -9.40 26.25 -8.44
C LEU A 337 -9.49 26.72 -9.90
N ALA A 338 -9.59 25.79 -10.86
CA ALA A 338 -9.74 26.14 -12.26
C ALA A 338 -11.00 26.98 -12.51
N GLN A 339 -12.14 26.66 -11.86
CA GLN A 339 -13.36 27.43 -11.96
C GLN A 339 -13.26 28.81 -11.27
N VAL A 340 -12.71 28.85 -10.06
CA VAL A 340 -12.51 30.12 -9.33
C VAL A 340 -11.64 31.09 -10.15
N PHE A 341 -10.58 30.61 -10.75
CA PHE A 341 -9.72 31.42 -11.62
C PHE A 341 -10.44 31.91 -12.89
N THR A 342 -11.28 31.06 -13.50
CA THR A 342 -12.06 31.47 -14.66
C THR A 342 -13.12 32.51 -14.32
N TRP A 343 -13.70 32.47 -13.12
CA TRP A 343 -14.63 33.52 -12.64
C TRP A 343 -13.92 34.86 -12.43
N GLY A 344 -12.66 34.84 -11.98
CA GLY A 344 -11.81 36.00 -11.85
C GLY A 344 -11.18 36.52 -13.15
N ASN A 345 -11.59 36.03 -14.32
CA ASN A 345 -10.99 36.31 -15.65
C ASN A 345 -9.49 35.96 -15.74
N HIS A 346 -8.99 35.13 -14.86
CA HIS A 346 -7.63 34.61 -14.92
C HIS A 346 -7.63 33.21 -15.56
N ARG A 347 -6.63 32.93 -16.37
CA ARG A 347 -6.42 31.60 -16.97
C ARG A 347 -5.03 31.07 -16.56
N PRO A 348 -4.85 30.67 -15.29
CA PRO A 348 -3.60 30.07 -14.88
C PRO A 348 -3.41 28.74 -15.65
N GLY A 349 -2.17 28.44 -16.01
CA GLY A 349 -1.87 27.14 -16.62
C GLY A 349 -2.17 25.99 -15.64
N ALA A 350 -2.41 24.80 -16.16
CA ALA A 350 -2.74 23.60 -15.37
C ALA A 350 -1.69 23.29 -14.29
N TRP A 351 -0.43 23.69 -14.50
CA TRP A 351 0.63 23.61 -13.49
C TRP A 351 0.33 24.39 -12.21
N HIS A 352 -0.24 25.59 -12.32
CA HIS A 352 -0.61 26.38 -11.14
C HIS A 352 -1.72 25.72 -10.35
N GLY A 353 -2.70 25.11 -11.04
CA GLY A 353 -3.76 24.32 -10.40
C GLY A 353 -3.21 23.10 -9.64
N LEU A 354 -2.28 22.37 -10.25
CA LEU A 354 -1.64 21.20 -9.61
C LEU A 354 -0.85 21.63 -8.36
N VAL A 355 0.07 22.59 -8.50
CA VAL A 355 0.95 22.99 -7.39
C VAL A 355 0.15 23.60 -6.25
N LEU A 356 -0.83 24.47 -6.55
CA LEU A 356 -1.66 25.09 -5.51
C LEU A 356 -2.52 24.05 -4.79
N SER A 357 -3.12 23.09 -5.52
CA SER A 357 -3.88 22.01 -4.88
C SER A 357 -3.00 21.15 -3.97
N MET A 358 -1.78 20.78 -4.39
CA MET A 358 -0.82 20.06 -3.56
C MET A 358 -0.46 20.86 -2.30
N THR A 359 -0.17 22.16 -2.44
CA THR A 359 0.19 23.02 -1.30
C THR A 359 -0.96 23.07 -0.30
N LEU A 360 -2.19 23.30 -0.74
CA LEU A 360 -3.37 23.37 0.15
C LEU A 360 -3.62 22.03 0.86
N MET A 361 -3.48 20.92 0.13
CA MET A 361 -3.65 19.57 0.70
C MET A 361 -2.59 19.29 1.77
N LEU A 362 -1.33 19.61 1.52
CA LEU A 362 -0.23 19.39 2.47
C LEU A 362 -0.27 20.35 3.67
N CYS A 363 -0.81 21.56 3.51
CA CYS A 363 -1.09 22.45 4.64
C CYS A 363 -2.23 21.91 5.53
N TYR A 364 -3.21 21.22 4.94
CA TYR A 364 -4.31 20.62 5.71
C TYR A 364 -3.89 19.31 6.40
N THR A 365 -3.19 18.43 5.69
CA THR A 365 -2.71 17.15 6.23
C THR A 365 -1.33 16.84 5.65
N PRO A 366 -0.24 17.18 6.36
CA PRO A 366 1.13 16.98 5.87
C PRO A 366 1.50 15.52 5.64
N ASP A 367 0.90 14.55 6.36
CA ASP A 367 1.11 13.12 6.18
C ASP A 367 0.79 12.60 4.77
N TRP A 368 -0.06 13.31 4.02
CA TRP A 368 -0.39 12.90 2.65
C TRP A 368 0.83 12.91 1.72
N LEU A 369 1.89 13.64 2.06
CA LEU A 369 3.16 13.59 1.32
C LEU A 369 3.70 12.15 1.21
N PHE A 370 3.50 11.33 2.24
CA PHE A 370 3.96 9.94 2.32
C PHE A 370 2.91 8.92 1.85
N ASP A 371 1.71 9.38 1.47
CA ASP A 371 0.68 8.51 0.92
C ASP A 371 0.96 8.16 -0.54
N VAL A 372 0.98 6.85 -0.83
CA VAL A 372 1.28 6.33 -2.18
C VAL A 372 0.26 6.82 -3.22
N GLY A 373 -1.02 6.89 -2.83
CA GLY A 373 -2.08 7.40 -3.71
C GLY A 373 -1.90 8.87 -4.06
N PHE A 374 -1.46 9.71 -3.09
CA PHE A 374 -1.11 11.09 -3.32
C PHE A 374 0.07 11.22 -4.29
N GLN A 375 1.17 10.51 -4.02
CA GLN A 375 2.40 10.54 -4.83
C GLN A 375 2.12 10.12 -6.27
N LEU A 376 1.49 8.97 -6.49
CA LEU A 376 1.17 8.46 -7.83
C LEU A 376 0.21 9.38 -8.58
N SER A 377 -0.79 9.91 -7.89
CA SER A 377 -1.78 10.80 -8.50
C SER A 377 -1.17 12.14 -8.93
N CYS A 378 -0.28 12.71 -8.12
CA CYS A 378 0.45 13.94 -8.46
C CYS A 378 1.46 13.69 -9.58
N ALA A 379 2.21 12.58 -9.52
CA ALA A 379 3.16 12.20 -10.56
C ALA A 379 2.47 11.96 -11.92
N ALA A 380 1.31 11.29 -11.93
CA ALA A 380 0.55 11.07 -13.17
C ALA A 380 0.14 12.39 -13.83
N VAL A 381 -0.43 13.33 -13.07
CA VAL A 381 -0.83 14.64 -13.64
C VAL A 381 0.40 15.45 -14.08
N ALA A 382 1.46 15.47 -13.29
CA ALA A 382 2.72 16.11 -13.67
C ALA A 382 3.29 15.49 -14.95
N GLY A 383 3.27 14.15 -15.06
CA GLY A 383 3.68 13.43 -16.25
C GLY A 383 2.88 13.79 -17.50
N ILE A 384 1.56 13.84 -17.39
CA ILE A 384 0.68 14.28 -18.48
C ILE A 384 1.03 15.70 -18.92
N LEU A 385 1.23 16.62 -17.98
CA LEU A 385 1.57 18.02 -18.29
C LEU A 385 2.97 18.18 -18.88
N LEU A 386 3.92 17.29 -18.53
CA LEU A 386 5.30 17.33 -19.01
C LEU A 386 5.47 16.65 -20.35
N PHE A 387 4.94 15.44 -20.51
CA PHE A 387 5.25 14.57 -21.65
C PHE A 387 4.26 14.71 -22.80
N THR A 388 2.95 14.94 -22.54
CA THR A 388 1.97 15.05 -23.64
C THR A 388 2.34 16.09 -24.70
N PRO A 389 2.89 17.27 -24.36
CA PRO A 389 3.31 18.25 -25.39
C PRO A 389 4.46 17.78 -26.27
N ILE A 390 5.22 16.77 -25.86
CA ILE A 390 6.35 16.21 -26.62
C ILE A 390 5.86 15.34 -27.79
N PHE A 391 4.64 14.78 -27.66
CA PHE A 391 4.03 13.90 -28.65
C PHE A 391 2.97 14.68 -29.47
N PRO A 392 3.36 15.36 -30.57
CA PRO A 392 2.40 16.08 -31.39
C PRO A 392 1.45 15.11 -32.07
N VAL A 393 0.17 15.51 -32.19
CA VAL A 393 -0.80 14.72 -32.94
C VAL A 393 -0.34 14.65 -34.42
N PRO A 394 -0.22 13.44 -35.01
CA PRO A 394 0.19 13.28 -36.41
C PRO A 394 -0.70 14.10 -37.36
N GLN A 395 -0.10 14.70 -38.37
CA GLN A 395 -0.82 15.60 -39.29
C GLN A 395 -2.00 14.92 -39.98
N GLY A 396 -1.92 13.61 -40.23
CA GLY A 396 -3.03 12.81 -40.79
C GLY A 396 -4.23 12.61 -39.84
N LEU A 397 -4.06 12.84 -38.53
CA LEU A 397 -5.12 12.77 -37.50
C LEU A 397 -5.58 14.15 -37.04
N LEU A 398 -4.91 15.22 -37.47
CA LEU A 398 -5.35 16.58 -37.25
C LEU A 398 -6.51 16.89 -38.21
N PRO A 399 -7.59 17.57 -37.78
CA PRO A 399 -8.38 18.30 -38.69
C PRO A 399 -7.43 19.28 -39.38
N LEU A 400 -7.24 19.06 -40.69
CA LEU A 400 -6.30 19.75 -41.57
C LEU A 400 -6.01 21.18 -41.10
N SER A 401 -4.75 21.58 -41.09
CA SER A 401 -4.32 22.94 -40.77
C SER A 401 -5.25 23.95 -41.46
N LYS A 402 -5.43 25.14 -40.87
CA LYS A 402 -6.30 26.19 -41.45
C LYS A 402 -6.09 26.37 -42.96
N ARG A 403 -4.86 26.20 -43.46
CA ARG A 403 -4.56 26.23 -44.93
C ARG A 403 -5.10 25.03 -45.71
N ALA A 404 -5.08 23.84 -45.12
CA ALA A 404 -5.67 22.66 -45.77
C ALA A 404 -7.21 22.64 -45.60
N ALA A 405 -7.76 23.23 -44.52
CA ALA A 405 -9.19 23.43 -44.37
C ALA A 405 -9.74 24.43 -45.42
N GLU A 406 -8.95 25.43 -45.80
CA GLU A 406 -9.31 26.36 -46.90
C GLU A 406 -9.25 25.69 -48.28
N LEU A 407 -8.31 24.76 -48.50
CA LEU A 407 -8.22 23.98 -49.72
C LEU A 407 -9.26 22.84 -49.80
N ILE A 408 -9.67 22.29 -48.67
CA ILE A 408 -10.63 21.19 -48.58
C ILE A 408 -12.10 21.69 -48.47
N ASN A 409 -12.31 22.95 -48.09
CA ASN A 409 -13.65 23.54 -48.14
C ASN A 409 -14.25 23.51 -49.56
N ARG A 410 -13.46 23.14 -50.58
CA ARG A 410 -13.94 22.89 -51.94
C ARG A 410 -14.38 21.44 -52.25
N ARG A 411 -14.14 20.46 -51.33
CA ARG A 411 -14.70 19.10 -51.43
C ARG A 411 -15.17 18.62 -50.05
N PRO A 412 -16.47 18.27 -49.89
CA PRO A 412 -16.95 17.67 -48.65
C PRO A 412 -16.30 16.31 -48.50
N THR A 413 -15.31 16.20 -47.61
CA THR A 413 -14.88 14.87 -47.12
C THR A 413 -16.08 14.20 -46.55
N SER A 414 -16.41 12.99 -47.04
CA SER A 414 -17.57 12.22 -46.62
C SER A 414 -17.67 12.13 -45.11
N SER A 415 -18.88 12.28 -44.55
CA SER A 415 -19.16 12.21 -43.10
C SER A 415 -18.45 11.04 -42.38
N PRO A 416 -18.36 9.82 -42.98
CA PRO A 416 -17.69 8.67 -42.34
C PRO A 416 -16.19 8.85 -42.15
N MET A 417 -15.49 9.51 -43.07
CA MET A 417 -14.02 9.74 -42.94
C MET A 417 -13.68 10.68 -41.76
N ARG A 418 -14.49 11.72 -41.55
CA ARG A 418 -14.34 12.62 -40.37
C ARG A 418 -14.58 11.90 -39.07
N PHE A 419 -15.56 11.01 -39.03
CA PHE A 419 -15.84 10.16 -37.87
C PHE A 419 -14.70 9.20 -37.58
N LEU A 420 -14.16 8.51 -38.58
CA LEU A 420 -13.02 7.59 -38.43
C LEU A 420 -11.76 8.32 -37.97
N MET A 421 -11.46 9.50 -38.55
CA MET A 421 -10.33 10.34 -38.07
C MET A 421 -10.55 10.81 -36.64
N GLY A 422 -11.76 11.09 -36.21
CA GLY A 422 -12.14 11.43 -34.84
C GLY A 422 -11.81 10.28 -33.84
N ILE A 423 -12.19 9.06 -34.22
CA ILE A 423 -11.90 7.85 -33.46
C ILE A 423 -10.39 7.63 -33.35
N GLY A 424 -9.67 7.68 -34.49
CA GLY A 424 -8.22 7.51 -34.50
C GLY A 424 -7.50 8.54 -33.62
N ARG A 425 -7.94 9.81 -33.68
CA ARG A 425 -7.43 10.86 -32.79
C ARG A 425 -7.72 10.61 -31.32
N TYR A 426 -8.90 10.12 -30.98
CA TYR A 426 -9.27 9.76 -29.61
C TYR A 426 -8.31 8.68 -29.05
N PHE A 427 -8.13 7.58 -29.77
CA PHE A 427 -7.25 6.50 -29.35
C PHE A 427 -5.77 6.92 -29.27
N TYR A 428 -5.31 7.75 -30.22
CA TYR A 428 -3.96 8.31 -30.18
C TYR A 428 -3.76 9.18 -28.92
N LEU A 429 -4.67 10.09 -28.64
CA LEU A 429 -4.60 10.94 -27.45
C LEU A 429 -4.66 10.11 -26.16
N LEU A 430 -5.52 9.10 -26.12
CA LEU A 430 -5.62 8.19 -24.99
C LEU A 430 -4.31 7.43 -24.77
N PHE A 431 -3.66 6.94 -25.83
CA PHE A 431 -2.36 6.31 -25.77
C PHE A 431 -1.28 7.27 -25.27
N VAL A 432 -1.19 8.48 -25.81
CA VAL A 432 -0.18 9.48 -25.41
C VAL A 432 -0.37 9.89 -23.95
N VAL A 433 -1.60 10.10 -23.48
CA VAL A 433 -1.90 10.43 -22.09
C VAL A 433 -1.52 9.28 -21.16
N SER A 434 -1.88 8.02 -21.54
CA SER A 434 -1.51 6.82 -20.77
C SER A 434 0.02 6.66 -20.70
N LEU A 435 0.71 6.81 -21.81
CA LEU A 435 2.19 6.75 -21.86
C LEU A 435 2.82 7.84 -20.98
N SER A 436 2.33 9.07 -21.08
CA SER A 436 2.82 10.22 -20.30
C SER A 436 2.65 10.01 -18.80
N ALA A 437 1.49 9.50 -18.38
CA ALA A 437 1.23 9.18 -16.99
C ALA A 437 2.12 8.02 -16.51
N GLN A 438 2.23 6.94 -17.31
CA GLN A 438 2.99 5.76 -16.96
C GLN A 438 4.48 6.05 -16.85
N LEU A 439 5.07 6.85 -17.75
CA LEU A 439 6.47 7.26 -17.66
C LEU A 439 6.79 7.95 -16.33
N ALA A 440 5.94 8.86 -15.88
CA ALA A 440 6.15 9.59 -14.64
C ALA A 440 5.87 8.75 -13.38
N THR A 441 4.93 7.80 -13.45
CA THR A 441 4.57 6.96 -12.31
C THR A 441 5.40 5.69 -12.20
N ALA A 442 6.00 5.18 -13.30
CA ALA A 442 6.72 3.91 -13.33
C ALA A 442 7.82 3.79 -12.25
N PRO A 443 8.69 4.81 -12.00
CA PRO A 443 9.69 4.71 -10.94
C PRO A 443 9.07 4.55 -9.54
N LEU A 444 7.98 5.27 -9.26
CA LEU A 444 7.27 5.19 -7.97
C LEU A 444 6.51 3.86 -7.83
N VAL A 445 5.92 3.36 -8.92
CA VAL A 445 5.24 2.05 -8.96
C VAL A 445 6.25 0.94 -8.72
N ALA A 446 7.41 0.98 -9.36
CA ALA A 446 8.49 0.03 -9.13
C ALA A 446 8.95 0.04 -7.66
N TYR A 447 9.11 1.23 -7.07
CA TYR A 447 9.55 1.38 -5.67
C TYR A 447 8.53 0.85 -4.65
N HIS A 448 7.24 1.14 -4.84
CA HIS A 448 6.21 0.77 -3.87
C HIS A 448 5.62 -0.63 -4.07
N PHE A 449 5.55 -1.10 -5.32
CA PHE A 449 4.87 -2.36 -5.67
C PHE A 449 5.81 -3.41 -6.26
N HIS A 450 7.09 -3.07 -6.44
CA HIS A 450 8.14 -3.96 -6.94
C HIS A 450 7.86 -4.58 -8.31
N GLN A 451 6.96 -3.97 -9.09
CA GLN A 451 6.62 -4.42 -10.44
C GLN A 451 6.15 -3.25 -11.30
N VAL A 452 6.38 -3.34 -12.60
CA VAL A 452 5.85 -2.40 -13.60
C VAL A 452 5.06 -3.17 -14.65
N ALA A 453 3.75 -2.92 -14.67
CA ALA A 453 2.83 -3.53 -15.65
C ALA A 453 2.83 -2.69 -16.94
N TRP A 454 3.77 -2.95 -17.83
CA TRP A 454 3.88 -2.22 -19.09
C TRP A 454 2.74 -2.54 -20.07
N GLY A 455 2.13 -3.74 -19.98
CA GLY A 455 0.91 -4.11 -20.70
C GLY A 455 -0.27 -3.16 -20.42
N GLY A 456 -0.24 -2.45 -19.28
CA GLY A 456 -1.19 -1.41 -18.93
C GLY A 456 -1.30 -0.27 -19.94
N LEU A 457 -0.24 -0.01 -20.71
CA LEU A 457 -0.27 0.98 -21.80
C LEU A 457 -1.31 0.62 -22.88
N PHE A 458 -1.37 -0.65 -23.24
CA PHE A 458 -2.29 -1.16 -24.27
C PHE A 458 -3.67 -1.48 -23.68
N SER A 459 -3.71 -2.09 -22.50
CA SER A 459 -4.98 -2.40 -21.84
C SER A 459 -5.81 -1.14 -21.58
N ASN A 460 -5.20 0.00 -21.28
CA ASN A 460 -5.87 1.27 -21.04
C ASN A 460 -6.66 1.77 -22.24
N LEU A 461 -6.28 1.43 -23.48
CA LEU A 461 -7.03 1.80 -24.67
C LEU A 461 -8.43 1.16 -24.68
N PHE A 462 -8.57 0.00 -24.07
CA PHE A 462 -9.83 -0.73 -23.98
C PHE A 462 -10.50 -0.54 -22.60
N VAL A 463 -9.73 -0.63 -21.52
CA VAL A 463 -10.27 -0.62 -20.15
C VAL A 463 -10.81 0.75 -19.75
N ILE A 464 -10.19 1.87 -20.21
CA ILE A 464 -10.68 3.22 -19.88
C ILE A 464 -12.05 3.50 -20.52
N PRO A 465 -12.31 3.24 -21.81
CA PRO A 465 -13.66 3.36 -22.39
C PRO A 465 -14.69 2.45 -21.70
N ALA A 466 -14.34 1.19 -21.40
CA ALA A 466 -15.22 0.28 -20.67
C ALA A 466 -15.54 0.80 -19.27
N ALA A 467 -14.53 1.28 -18.53
CA ALA A 467 -14.71 1.87 -17.21
C ALA A 467 -15.62 3.11 -17.23
N TYR A 468 -15.55 3.90 -18.30
CA TYR A 468 -16.44 5.04 -18.51
C TYR A 468 -17.91 4.59 -18.58
N LEU A 469 -18.19 3.57 -19.39
CA LEU A 469 -19.53 3.01 -19.55
C LEU A 469 -20.02 2.35 -18.25
N LEU A 470 -19.16 1.62 -17.56
CA LEU A 470 -19.47 1.00 -16.27
C LEU A 470 -19.77 2.03 -15.17
N LEU A 471 -19.01 3.13 -15.11
CA LEU A 471 -19.25 4.21 -14.15
C LEU A 471 -20.60 4.88 -14.41
N CYS A 472 -20.86 5.29 -15.65
CA CYS A 472 -22.12 5.92 -16.02
C CYS A 472 -23.32 4.97 -15.84
N GLY A 473 -23.20 3.73 -16.34
CA GLY A 473 -24.23 2.70 -16.20
C GLY A 473 -24.49 2.31 -14.75
N GLY A 474 -23.44 2.18 -13.93
CA GLY A 474 -23.55 1.91 -12.50
C GLY A 474 -24.23 3.04 -11.74
N MET A 475 -23.91 4.30 -12.04
CA MET A 475 -24.61 5.45 -11.43
C MET A 475 -26.10 5.51 -11.85
N ILE A 476 -26.41 5.27 -13.12
CA ILE A 476 -27.80 5.19 -13.60
C ILE A 476 -28.55 4.05 -12.90
N PHE A 477 -27.92 2.88 -12.76
CA PHE A 477 -28.47 1.73 -12.04
C PHE A 477 -28.85 2.06 -10.59
N LEU A 478 -28.01 2.82 -9.88
CA LEU A 478 -28.30 3.25 -8.51
C LEU A 478 -29.43 4.27 -8.42
N LEU A 479 -29.44 5.25 -9.35
CA LEU A 479 -30.38 6.37 -9.32
C LEU A 479 -31.77 6.01 -9.87
N ILE A 480 -31.84 5.13 -10.88
CA ILE A 480 -33.07 4.85 -11.60
C ILE A 480 -33.49 3.39 -11.42
N SER A 481 -34.32 3.14 -10.41
CA SER A 481 -34.77 1.80 -10.03
C SER A 481 -35.39 0.97 -11.17
N PRO A 482 -36.26 1.51 -12.02
CA PRO A 482 -36.89 0.73 -13.13
C PRO A 482 -35.91 0.17 -14.15
N LEU A 483 -34.75 0.82 -14.31
CA LEU A 483 -33.75 0.38 -15.31
C LEU A 483 -32.84 -0.76 -14.82
N ARG A 484 -32.90 -1.15 -13.53
CA ARG A 484 -32.02 -2.13 -12.94
C ARG A 484 -32.07 -3.49 -13.63
N GLY A 485 -33.27 -3.94 -13.99
CA GLY A 485 -33.47 -5.22 -14.69
C GLY A 485 -32.77 -5.29 -16.04
N VAL A 486 -32.80 -4.19 -16.80
CA VAL A 486 -32.14 -4.09 -18.12
C VAL A 486 -30.65 -3.86 -18.00
N LEU A 487 -30.23 -3.04 -17.04
CA LEU A 487 -28.81 -2.69 -16.85
C LEU A 487 -28.00 -3.82 -16.19
N SER A 488 -28.63 -4.69 -15.38
CA SER A 488 -27.94 -5.77 -14.67
C SER A 488 -27.17 -6.70 -15.62
N PRO A 489 -27.79 -7.35 -16.63
CA PRO A 489 -27.07 -8.22 -17.55
C PRO A 489 -26.01 -7.43 -18.35
N TRP A 490 -26.35 -6.25 -18.85
CA TRP A 490 -25.41 -5.44 -19.61
C TRP A 490 -24.16 -5.05 -18.83
N LEU A 491 -24.30 -4.64 -17.56
CA LEU A 491 -23.17 -4.31 -16.69
C LEU A 491 -22.31 -5.54 -16.41
N THR A 492 -22.93 -6.69 -16.19
CA THR A 492 -22.25 -7.97 -15.94
C THR A 492 -21.42 -8.40 -17.15
N ASP A 493 -22.00 -8.34 -18.35
CA ASP A 493 -21.33 -8.70 -19.61
C ASP A 493 -20.19 -7.75 -19.93
N LEU A 494 -20.36 -6.45 -19.68
CA LEU A 494 -19.33 -5.44 -19.90
C LEU A 494 -18.15 -5.62 -18.93
N ILE A 495 -18.39 -5.99 -17.66
CA ILE A 495 -17.34 -6.33 -16.71
C ILE A 495 -16.57 -7.57 -17.19
N SER A 496 -17.28 -8.63 -17.59
CA SER A 496 -16.67 -9.85 -18.11
C SER A 496 -15.80 -9.55 -19.33
N LEU A 497 -16.29 -8.76 -20.28
CA LEU A 497 -15.53 -8.35 -21.46
C LEU A 497 -14.27 -7.55 -21.08
N MET A 498 -14.43 -6.60 -20.15
CA MET A 498 -13.29 -5.80 -19.66
C MET A 498 -12.23 -6.69 -19.01
N GLU A 499 -12.61 -7.67 -18.21
CA GLU A 499 -11.68 -8.58 -17.54
C GLU A 499 -11.01 -9.57 -18.51
N GLN A 500 -11.72 -10.03 -19.53
CA GLN A 500 -11.11 -10.85 -20.59
C GLN A 500 -10.02 -10.05 -21.34
N GLY A 501 -10.31 -8.80 -21.71
CA GLY A 501 -9.33 -7.91 -22.30
C GLY A 501 -8.13 -7.67 -21.39
N LEU A 502 -8.37 -7.46 -20.09
CA LEU A 502 -7.31 -7.27 -19.11
C LEU A 502 -6.45 -8.53 -18.96
N ALA A 503 -7.05 -9.71 -18.91
CA ALA A 503 -6.36 -10.99 -18.82
C ALA A 503 -5.46 -11.23 -20.04
N PHE A 504 -5.87 -10.80 -21.22
CA PHE A 504 -5.04 -10.86 -22.43
C PHE A 504 -3.76 -10.01 -22.29
N PHE A 505 -3.88 -8.77 -21.77
CA PHE A 505 -2.75 -7.84 -21.59
C PHE A 505 -1.97 -8.06 -20.27
N SER A 506 -2.19 -9.15 -19.57
CA SER A 506 -1.43 -9.51 -18.36
C SER A 506 -0.57 -10.77 -18.52
N LYS A 507 -0.65 -11.44 -19.67
CA LYS A 507 0.02 -12.72 -19.93
C LYS A 507 1.21 -12.56 -20.90
N ASP A 508 2.06 -13.56 -20.88
CA ASP A 508 3.18 -13.74 -21.83
C ASP A 508 4.06 -12.49 -21.97
N CYS A 509 4.17 -11.96 -23.18
CA CYS A 509 4.99 -10.79 -23.47
C CYS A 509 4.51 -9.50 -22.76
N PHE A 510 3.29 -9.45 -22.22
CA PHE A 510 2.75 -8.33 -21.47
C PHE A 510 2.86 -8.50 -19.94
N ALA A 511 3.46 -9.59 -19.48
CA ALA A 511 3.62 -9.85 -18.06
C ALA A 511 4.34 -8.67 -17.35
N PRO A 512 3.96 -8.36 -16.11
CA PRO A 512 4.64 -7.32 -15.33
C PRO A 512 6.11 -7.63 -15.15
N ILE A 513 6.95 -6.61 -15.26
CA ILE A 513 8.39 -6.72 -15.04
C ILE A 513 8.67 -6.49 -13.56
N PRO A 514 9.25 -7.45 -12.82
CA PRO A 514 9.65 -7.24 -11.44
C PRO A 514 10.87 -6.30 -11.38
N LEU A 515 10.77 -5.24 -10.58
CA LEU A 515 11.83 -4.24 -10.39
C LEU A 515 11.87 -3.82 -8.93
N TYR A 516 13.05 -3.83 -8.33
CA TYR A 516 13.29 -3.53 -6.92
C TYR A 516 14.27 -2.35 -6.76
N PRO A 517 13.92 -1.14 -7.20
CA PRO A 517 14.79 0.02 -7.07
C PRO A 517 14.81 0.52 -5.61
N SER A 518 15.96 1.01 -5.16
CA SER A 518 16.06 1.78 -3.91
C SER A 518 15.41 3.16 -4.04
N ALA A 519 15.25 3.86 -2.92
CA ALA A 519 14.78 5.24 -2.91
C ALA A 519 15.70 6.17 -3.73
N LEU A 520 17.02 5.93 -3.68
CA LEU A 520 18.01 6.69 -4.45
C LEU A 520 17.84 6.45 -5.95
N THR A 521 17.74 5.20 -6.38
CA THR A 521 17.52 4.84 -7.79
C THR A 521 16.21 5.41 -8.31
N THR A 522 15.15 5.39 -7.50
CA THR A 522 13.85 6.00 -7.82
C THR A 522 13.98 7.52 -8.02
N ALA A 523 14.65 8.20 -7.09
CA ALA A 523 14.89 9.64 -7.21
C ALA A 523 15.72 9.99 -8.46
N LEU A 524 16.81 9.26 -8.71
CA LEU A 524 17.63 9.44 -9.91
C LEU A 524 16.83 9.20 -11.20
N SER A 525 15.95 8.20 -11.22
CA SER A 525 15.06 7.92 -12.36
C SER A 525 14.08 9.09 -12.61
N LEU A 526 13.50 9.67 -11.55
CA LEU A 526 12.63 10.86 -11.69
C LEU A 526 13.42 12.08 -12.21
N PHE A 527 14.63 12.31 -11.70
CA PHE A 527 15.50 13.37 -12.21
C PHE A 527 15.91 13.14 -13.67
N ALA A 528 16.19 11.90 -14.03
CA ALA A 528 16.51 11.52 -15.41
C ALA A 528 15.34 11.79 -16.36
N LEU A 529 14.11 11.50 -15.95
CA LEU A 529 12.90 11.83 -16.72
C LEU A 529 12.74 13.34 -16.92
N LEU A 530 13.02 14.17 -15.91
CA LEU A 530 13.02 15.63 -16.05
C LEU A 530 14.11 16.12 -17.00
N GLY A 531 15.30 15.53 -16.92
CA GLY A 531 16.41 15.77 -17.86
C GLY A 531 16.03 15.43 -19.29
N LEU A 532 15.36 14.30 -19.50
CA LEU A 532 14.87 13.86 -20.81
C LEU A 532 13.86 14.86 -21.40
N VAL A 533 12.89 15.32 -20.60
CA VAL A 533 11.96 16.38 -21.01
C VAL A 533 12.72 17.64 -21.46
N ARG A 534 13.74 18.03 -20.71
CA ARG A 534 14.55 19.20 -21.04
C ARG A 534 15.33 19.05 -22.35
N LEU A 535 15.75 17.82 -22.66
CA LEU A 535 16.43 17.50 -23.93
C LEU A 535 15.45 17.53 -25.11
N LEU A 536 14.29 16.91 -24.95
CA LEU A 536 13.29 16.77 -26.03
C LEU A 536 12.54 18.07 -26.33
N SER A 537 12.45 18.99 -25.37
CA SER A 537 11.72 20.26 -25.49
C SER A 537 12.59 21.46 -25.06
N PRO A 538 13.73 21.73 -25.69
CA PRO A 538 14.53 22.88 -25.34
C PRO A 538 13.80 24.18 -25.72
N PRO A 539 13.74 25.20 -24.85
CA PRO A 539 13.21 26.51 -25.21
C PRO A 539 14.12 27.14 -26.30
N PRO A 540 13.52 27.90 -27.24
CA PRO A 540 14.24 28.43 -28.41
C PRO A 540 15.49 29.24 -28.08
N SER A 541 15.47 29.91 -26.92
CA SER A 541 16.58 30.75 -26.43
C SER A 541 17.69 30.02 -25.69
N GLN A 542 17.56 28.70 -25.47
CA GLN A 542 18.48 27.93 -24.62
C GLN A 542 18.80 26.55 -25.24
N ARG A 543 19.06 26.50 -26.54
CA ARG A 543 19.57 25.28 -27.14
C ARG A 543 20.94 24.98 -26.52
N LEU A 544 21.01 23.84 -25.83
CA LEU A 544 22.26 23.33 -25.27
C LEU A 544 23.23 23.05 -26.43
N SER A 545 24.52 23.34 -26.22
CA SER A 545 25.54 22.86 -27.18
C SER A 545 25.49 21.33 -27.29
N ILE A 546 25.87 20.78 -28.43
CA ILE A 546 25.82 19.34 -28.67
C ILE A 546 26.51 18.58 -27.54
N GLY A 547 27.69 19.02 -27.09
CA GLY A 547 28.40 18.36 -25.98
C GLY A 547 27.63 18.38 -24.64
N ARG A 548 26.92 19.47 -24.29
CA ARG A 548 26.09 19.53 -23.07
C ARG A 548 24.85 18.67 -23.20
N SER A 549 24.27 18.58 -24.41
CA SER A 549 23.09 17.72 -24.64
C SER A 549 23.47 16.25 -24.54
N THR A 550 24.62 15.83 -25.12
CA THR A 550 25.09 14.45 -24.99
C THR A 550 25.45 14.09 -23.55
N LEU A 551 26.15 14.98 -22.83
CA LEU A 551 26.45 14.73 -21.41
C LEU A 551 25.19 14.54 -20.56
N LEU A 552 24.19 15.40 -20.77
CA LEU A 552 22.92 15.31 -20.04
C LEU A 552 22.18 13.99 -20.42
N ALA A 553 22.13 13.63 -21.70
CA ALA A 553 21.51 12.40 -22.17
C ALA A 553 22.19 11.16 -21.57
N THR A 554 23.53 11.14 -21.61
CA THR A 554 24.33 10.05 -21.04
C THR A 554 24.12 9.95 -19.52
N GLY A 555 24.14 11.07 -18.80
CA GLY A 555 23.86 11.10 -17.36
C GLY A 555 22.47 10.60 -17.01
N CYS A 556 21.45 11.02 -17.76
CA CYS A 556 20.07 10.56 -17.56
C CYS A 556 19.90 9.04 -17.78
N LEU A 557 20.68 8.43 -18.64
CA LEU A 557 20.63 6.99 -18.89
C LEU A 557 21.50 6.20 -17.90
N LEU A 558 22.74 6.64 -17.69
CA LEU A 558 23.72 5.86 -16.93
C LEU A 558 23.51 5.93 -15.41
N LEU A 559 23.16 7.10 -14.86
CA LEU A 559 23.04 7.23 -13.40
C LEU A 559 21.98 6.33 -12.77
N PRO A 560 20.73 6.27 -13.26
CA PRO A 560 19.74 5.34 -12.73
C PRO A 560 20.14 3.88 -12.97
N MET A 561 20.74 3.58 -14.13
CA MET A 561 21.17 2.22 -14.46
C MET A 561 22.28 1.73 -13.54
N LEU A 562 23.31 2.54 -13.30
CA LEU A 562 24.40 2.23 -12.37
C LEU A 562 23.88 2.09 -10.93
N SER A 563 23.01 3.01 -10.50
CA SER A 563 22.40 2.92 -9.18
C SER A 563 21.57 1.63 -9.03
N TYR A 564 20.80 1.24 -10.03
CA TYR A 564 20.04 -0.01 -10.02
C TYR A 564 20.93 -1.26 -10.01
N GLN A 565 22.05 -1.24 -10.75
CA GLN A 565 23.04 -2.32 -10.70
C GLN A 565 23.69 -2.42 -9.32
N MET A 566 23.93 -1.28 -8.69
CA MET A 566 24.45 -1.21 -7.32
C MET A 566 23.44 -1.77 -6.31
N ASP A 567 22.15 -1.42 -6.45
CA ASP A 567 21.07 -2.02 -5.65
C ASP A 567 21.03 -3.54 -5.81
N ARG A 568 21.08 -4.05 -7.05
CA ARG A 568 21.10 -5.49 -7.31
C ARG A 568 22.35 -6.17 -6.75
N TYR A 569 23.48 -5.48 -6.77
CA TYR A 569 24.71 -6.03 -6.20
C TYR A 569 24.64 -6.14 -4.67
N SER A 570 24.11 -5.10 -4.02
CA SER A 570 23.96 -5.06 -2.55
C SER A 570 22.89 -6.03 -2.02
N THR A 571 21.92 -6.41 -2.87
CA THR A 571 20.84 -7.35 -2.51
C THR A 571 21.12 -8.78 -2.97
N ARG A 572 22.33 -9.10 -3.43
CA ARG A 572 22.69 -10.48 -3.81
C ARG A 572 22.51 -11.43 -2.63
N PRO A 573 21.95 -12.63 -2.88
CA PRO A 573 21.83 -13.61 -1.83
C PRO A 573 23.20 -13.96 -1.25
N GLN A 574 23.27 -14.10 0.04
CA GLN A 574 24.44 -14.57 0.75
C GLN A 574 24.16 -15.95 1.35
N ALA A 575 25.22 -16.72 1.56
CA ALA A 575 25.06 -17.94 2.33
C ALA A 575 24.69 -17.57 3.77
N ALA A 576 23.48 -17.85 4.17
CA ALA A 576 22.96 -17.49 5.48
C ALA A 576 21.90 -18.47 5.95
N LEU A 577 21.69 -18.49 7.25
CA LEU A 577 20.63 -19.23 7.90
C LEU A 577 19.77 -18.26 8.70
N TYR A 578 18.46 -18.29 8.46
CA TYR A 578 17.48 -17.45 9.13
C TYR A 578 16.48 -18.32 9.91
N ILE A 579 16.17 -17.92 11.13
CA ILE A 579 15.07 -18.49 11.91
C ILE A 579 14.09 -17.37 12.22
N TYR A 580 12.87 -17.48 11.66
CA TYR A 580 11.88 -16.40 11.73
C TYR A 580 10.99 -16.53 12.98
N PRO A 581 10.58 -15.40 13.58
CA PRO A 581 9.62 -15.38 14.69
C PRO A 581 8.17 -15.59 14.20
N THR A 582 7.88 -16.79 13.66
CA THR A 582 6.56 -17.17 13.15
C THR A 582 5.68 -17.75 14.24
N SER A 583 4.49 -17.15 14.47
CA SER A 583 3.58 -17.57 15.53
C SER A 583 3.06 -19.01 15.33
N GLY A 584 3.40 -19.90 16.28
CA GLY A 584 2.93 -21.28 16.31
C GLY A 584 3.56 -22.22 15.27
N VAL A 585 4.62 -21.79 14.58
CA VAL A 585 5.35 -22.62 13.60
C VAL A 585 6.84 -22.41 13.78
N THR A 586 7.60 -23.52 13.82
CA THR A 586 9.05 -23.46 13.78
C THR A 586 9.51 -23.40 12.34
N THR A 587 10.38 -22.43 12.01
CA THR A 587 10.89 -22.23 10.65
C THR A 587 12.38 -22.05 10.65
N LEU A 588 13.04 -22.63 9.64
CA LEU A 588 14.47 -22.50 9.41
C LEU A 588 14.70 -22.33 7.90
N HIS A 589 15.34 -21.25 7.49
CA HIS A 589 15.56 -20.89 6.10
C HIS A 589 17.06 -20.80 5.81
N ALA A 590 17.57 -21.68 4.98
CA ALA A 590 18.95 -21.68 4.50
C ALA A 590 18.99 -21.08 3.08
N THR A 591 19.85 -20.09 2.86
CA THR A 591 20.01 -19.39 1.57
C THR A 591 21.40 -19.60 0.99
N SER A 592 21.47 -19.91 -0.31
CA SER A 592 22.74 -20.05 -1.05
C SER A 592 23.04 -18.79 -1.88
N PRO A 593 24.31 -18.46 -2.12
CA PRO A 593 24.69 -17.36 -3.03
C PRO A 593 24.18 -17.52 -4.46
N ASP A 594 23.88 -18.75 -4.87
CA ASP A 594 23.33 -19.06 -6.20
C ASP A 594 21.85 -18.71 -6.36
N GLY A 595 21.20 -18.19 -5.32
CA GLY A 595 19.78 -17.84 -5.32
C GLY A 595 18.84 -19.02 -4.99
N HIS A 596 19.36 -20.22 -4.76
CA HIS A 596 18.58 -21.33 -4.21
C HIS A 596 18.43 -21.20 -2.70
N SER A 597 17.26 -21.54 -2.19
CA SER A 597 17.06 -21.54 -0.74
C SER A 597 16.08 -22.65 -0.32
N TRP A 598 16.30 -23.14 0.89
CA TRP A 598 15.55 -24.25 1.49
C TRP A 598 14.92 -23.77 2.78
N LEU A 599 13.60 -23.85 2.85
CA LEU A 599 12.85 -23.48 4.05
C LEU A 599 12.18 -24.68 4.67
N LEU A 600 12.69 -25.08 5.83
CA LEU A 600 12.12 -26.13 6.66
C LEU A 600 11.07 -25.49 7.57
N ALA A 601 9.90 -26.14 7.67
CA ALA A 601 8.83 -25.68 8.55
C ALA A 601 8.10 -26.87 9.20
N SER A 602 7.69 -26.69 10.46
CA SER A 602 6.88 -27.69 11.18
C SER A 602 5.49 -27.82 10.55
N ASP A 603 4.93 -26.74 10.01
CA ASP A 603 3.72 -26.69 9.19
C ASP A 603 3.98 -25.77 7.99
N THR A 604 4.15 -26.36 6.80
CA THR A 604 4.51 -25.63 5.58
C THR A 604 3.41 -24.67 5.12
N LEU A 605 2.13 -25.03 5.27
CA LEU A 605 1.02 -24.17 4.86
C LEU A 605 0.89 -22.92 5.75
N ARG A 606 1.00 -23.11 7.07
CA ARG A 606 0.99 -22.00 8.01
C ARG A 606 2.22 -21.12 7.86
N ALA A 607 3.40 -21.71 7.64
CA ALA A 607 4.64 -20.99 7.40
C ALA A 607 4.54 -20.14 6.13
N GLN A 608 4.03 -20.69 5.03
CA GLN A 608 3.78 -19.95 3.78
C GLN A 608 2.86 -18.76 4.00
N ALA A 609 1.78 -18.94 4.75
CA ALA A 609 0.87 -17.86 5.07
C ALA A 609 1.52 -16.77 5.93
N ALA A 610 2.32 -17.17 6.95
CA ALA A 610 2.97 -16.26 7.88
C ALA A 610 4.15 -15.48 7.24
N LEU A 611 4.96 -16.16 6.42
CA LEU A 611 6.17 -15.58 5.81
C LEU A 611 5.92 -14.95 4.43
N ARG A 612 4.69 -14.91 3.97
CA ARG A 612 4.35 -14.36 2.65
C ARG A 612 4.80 -12.91 2.45
N GLN A 613 4.69 -12.11 3.50
CA GLN A 613 5.13 -10.72 3.45
C GLN A 613 6.66 -10.64 3.41
N THR A 614 7.35 -11.44 4.23
CA THR A 614 8.81 -11.56 4.24
C THR A 614 9.34 -12.03 2.89
N ALA A 615 8.65 -13.00 2.26
CA ALA A 615 8.98 -13.47 0.91
C ALA A 615 8.96 -12.33 -0.11
N HIS A 616 7.92 -11.52 -0.09
CA HIS A 616 7.77 -10.39 -1.00
C HIS A 616 8.76 -9.24 -0.72
N GLU A 617 9.04 -8.94 0.56
CA GLU A 617 9.90 -7.82 0.95
C GLU A 617 11.39 -8.18 0.93
N GLU A 618 11.79 -9.42 1.22
CA GLU A 618 13.18 -9.80 1.41
C GLU A 618 13.68 -10.82 0.36
N TRP A 619 12.90 -11.87 0.05
CA TRP A 619 13.39 -12.96 -0.79
C TRP A 619 13.29 -12.68 -2.29
N GLU A 620 12.15 -12.13 -2.73
CA GLU A 620 11.96 -11.78 -4.14
C GLU A 620 12.98 -10.73 -4.64
N PRO A 621 13.32 -9.67 -3.86
CA PRO A 621 14.38 -8.73 -4.27
C PRO A 621 15.76 -9.38 -4.43
N GLN A 622 16.05 -10.42 -3.62
CA GLN A 622 17.30 -11.18 -3.70
C GLN A 622 17.28 -12.21 -4.83
N GLY A 623 16.13 -12.46 -5.46
CA GLY A 623 15.96 -13.49 -6.49
C GLY A 623 16.01 -14.91 -5.93
N LEU A 624 15.65 -15.09 -4.65
CA LEU A 624 15.66 -16.41 -4.00
C LEU A 624 14.52 -17.29 -4.52
N THR A 625 14.87 -18.50 -4.96
CA THR A 625 13.93 -19.56 -5.25
C THR A 625 13.80 -20.46 -4.02
N VAL A 626 12.64 -20.41 -3.35
CA VAL A 626 12.42 -21.10 -2.07
C VAL A 626 11.81 -22.47 -2.30
N GLU A 627 12.52 -23.51 -1.88
CA GLU A 627 12.01 -24.88 -1.78
C GLU A 627 11.46 -25.13 -0.37
N TRP A 628 10.16 -25.42 -0.27
CA TRP A 628 9.49 -25.66 1.00
C TRP A 628 9.58 -27.11 1.42
N ILE A 629 10.22 -27.36 2.56
CA ILE A 629 10.47 -28.71 3.08
C ILE A 629 9.78 -28.87 4.43
N PRO A 630 8.92 -29.87 4.63
CA PRO A 630 8.37 -30.15 5.95
C PRO A 630 9.46 -30.68 6.89
N MET A 631 9.47 -30.26 8.15
CA MET A 631 10.45 -30.71 9.13
C MET A 631 10.38 -32.23 9.42
N SER A 632 9.24 -32.87 9.12
CA SER A 632 9.12 -34.34 9.22
C SER A 632 10.13 -35.11 8.37
N VAL A 633 10.66 -34.50 7.32
CA VAL A 633 11.73 -35.10 6.49
C VAL A 633 13.01 -35.34 7.29
N LEU A 634 13.26 -34.59 8.36
CA LEU A 634 14.40 -34.81 9.25
C LEU A 634 14.27 -36.08 10.10
N ASN A 635 13.06 -36.64 10.21
CA ASN A 635 12.80 -37.86 10.98
C ASN A 635 12.95 -39.12 10.12
N ASP A 636 12.82 -39.00 8.78
CA ASP A 636 12.90 -40.10 7.82
C ASP A 636 14.15 -39.98 6.94
N SER A 637 15.24 -40.57 7.39
CA SER A 637 16.54 -40.56 6.72
C SER A 637 16.60 -41.25 5.35
N THR A 638 15.55 -41.97 4.96
CA THR A 638 15.49 -42.78 3.72
C THR A 638 14.81 -42.11 2.54
N THR A 639 13.95 -41.10 2.78
CA THR A 639 13.02 -40.61 1.73
C THR A 639 13.55 -39.50 0.84
N TYR A 640 14.58 -38.75 1.26
CA TYR A 640 15.06 -37.60 0.46
C TYR A 640 16.15 -37.95 -0.56
N HIS A 641 16.86 -39.08 -0.37
CA HIS A 641 17.86 -39.55 -1.31
C HIS A 641 17.29 -40.22 -2.56
N GLU A 642 16.05 -40.77 -2.50
CA GLU A 642 15.44 -41.51 -3.63
C GLU A 642 14.74 -40.61 -4.67
N LYS A 643 14.33 -39.38 -4.37
CA LYS A 643 13.55 -38.53 -5.28
C LYS A 643 14.37 -37.64 -6.21
N LYS A 644 15.65 -37.44 -5.99
CA LYS A 644 16.58 -36.78 -6.93
C LYS A 644 17.71 -37.74 -7.27
N GLY A 645 17.40 -38.65 -8.18
CA GLY A 645 18.42 -39.52 -8.81
C GLY A 645 19.48 -38.66 -9.49
N SER A 646 20.58 -38.53 -8.84
CA SER A 646 21.93 -38.23 -9.25
C SER A 646 22.62 -37.34 -8.20
N ILE A 647 23.67 -37.87 -7.72
CA ILE A 647 24.73 -37.41 -6.81
C ILE A 647 24.61 -38.09 -5.43
N VAL A 648 25.22 -39.25 -5.31
CA VAL A 648 26.39 -39.59 -4.53
C VAL A 648 26.59 -41.10 -4.59
N GLY A 649 27.73 -41.50 -5.17
CA GLY A 649 28.24 -42.85 -5.10
C GLY A 649 28.68 -43.22 -3.71
N HIS A 650 28.40 -44.43 -3.33
CA HIS A 650 28.98 -45.09 -2.18
C HIS A 650 30.50 -44.95 -2.18
N SER A 651 31.04 -44.33 -1.15
CA SER A 651 32.39 -44.73 -0.66
C SER A 651 32.57 -44.31 0.78
N SER A 652 32.95 -45.29 1.58
CA SER A 652 33.52 -45.23 2.89
C SER A 652 34.71 -44.27 2.99
N GLN A 653 34.75 -43.49 4.04
CA GLN A 653 35.77 -42.62 4.61
C GLN A 653 35.83 -41.17 4.09
N PRO A 654 35.72 -40.18 5.01
CA PRO A 654 35.83 -38.76 4.67
C PRO A 654 37.25 -38.27 4.78
N SER A 655 38.01 -38.37 3.72
CA SER A 655 39.24 -37.61 3.57
C SER A 655 39.10 -36.70 2.35
N GLY A 656 38.95 -35.40 2.59
CA GLY A 656 38.98 -34.37 1.55
C GLY A 656 37.64 -33.87 1.05
N ILE A 657 36.83 -33.25 1.89
CA ILE A 657 35.71 -32.44 1.42
C ILE A 657 36.25 -31.08 0.98
N SER A 658 36.41 -30.90 -0.30
CA SER A 658 36.61 -29.58 -0.89
C SER A 658 35.36 -28.72 -0.64
N ALA A 659 35.55 -27.47 -0.19
CA ALA A 659 34.54 -26.51 0.23
C ALA A 659 33.66 -25.98 -0.93
N SER A 660 32.90 -26.84 -1.63
CA SER A 660 31.99 -26.43 -2.70
C SER A 660 30.57 -26.97 -2.61
N THR A 661 30.15 -27.56 -1.48
CA THR A 661 28.76 -28.03 -1.32
C THR A 661 27.89 -26.90 -0.78
N THR A 662 27.23 -26.19 -1.67
CA THR A 662 26.28 -25.09 -1.37
C THR A 662 24.90 -25.58 -0.94
N ALA A 663 24.64 -26.89 -0.90
CA ALA A 663 23.38 -27.47 -0.48
C ALA A 663 23.43 -27.98 0.99
N PRO A 664 22.32 -27.81 1.76
CA PRO A 664 22.24 -28.31 3.12
C PRO A 664 22.21 -29.85 3.13
N LEU A 665 22.94 -30.48 4.06
CA LEU A 665 22.90 -31.89 4.32
C LEU A 665 21.93 -32.16 5.48
N PHE A 666 20.96 -33.04 5.26
CA PHE A 666 19.98 -33.43 6.25
C PHE A 666 20.40 -34.75 6.92
N ALA A 667 20.43 -34.74 8.25
CA ALA A 667 20.63 -35.91 9.07
C ALA A 667 19.49 -35.99 10.10
N PRO A 668 19.23 -37.15 10.76
CA PRO A 668 18.19 -37.25 11.77
C PRO A 668 18.29 -36.13 12.82
N HIS A 669 17.27 -35.29 12.92
CA HIS A 669 17.20 -34.13 13.81
C HIS A 669 18.35 -33.13 13.68
N CYS A 670 19.15 -33.17 12.62
CA CYS A 670 20.29 -32.29 12.43
C CYS A 670 20.37 -31.81 10.98
N LEU A 671 20.61 -30.52 10.81
CA LEU A 671 20.94 -29.87 9.55
C LEU A 671 22.42 -29.50 9.59
N ILE A 672 23.15 -29.87 8.56
CA ILE A 672 24.52 -29.40 8.35
C ILE A 672 24.51 -28.44 7.17
N TYR A 673 24.86 -27.19 7.41
CA TYR A 673 24.94 -26.19 6.37
C TYR A 673 26.27 -25.40 6.50
N GLY A 674 27.09 -25.47 5.47
CA GLY A 674 28.47 -25.00 5.54
C GLY A 674 29.27 -25.82 6.59
N GLN A 675 29.82 -25.16 7.58
CA GLN A 675 30.53 -25.80 8.69
C GLN A 675 29.69 -25.90 9.97
N GLN A 676 28.46 -25.41 9.95
CA GLN A 676 27.57 -25.33 11.11
C GLN A 676 26.67 -26.57 11.22
N ARG A 677 26.56 -27.09 12.45
CA ARG A 677 25.69 -28.19 12.84
C ARG A 677 24.54 -27.66 13.66
N ILE A 678 23.31 -27.77 13.10
CA ILE A 678 22.11 -27.23 13.72
C ILE A 678 21.22 -28.40 14.10
N ALA A 679 21.01 -28.62 15.37
CA ALA A 679 20.04 -29.58 15.85
C ALA A 679 18.65 -28.92 15.94
N ILE A 680 17.62 -29.62 15.44
CA ILE A 680 16.24 -29.15 15.44
C ILE A 680 15.40 -30.14 16.22
N VAL A 681 14.81 -29.69 17.31
CA VAL A 681 13.93 -30.49 18.15
C VAL A 681 12.54 -29.87 18.13
N ASP A 682 11.68 -30.36 17.25
CA ASP A 682 10.30 -29.93 17.08
C ASP A 682 9.27 -31.06 17.39
N SER A 683 9.76 -32.22 17.79
CA SER A 683 8.99 -33.40 18.17
C SER A 683 9.64 -34.13 19.35
N PRO A 684 8.92 -35.00 20.07
CA PRO A 684 9.49 -35.76 21.16
C PRO A 684 10.66 -36.64 20.69
N LEU A 685 11.82 -36.49 21.33
CA LEU A 685 13.00 -37.33 21.07
C LEU A 685 12.75 -38.77 21.50
N SER A 686 13.45 -39.72 20.86
CA SER A 686 13.52 -41.13 21.25
C SER A 686 13.91 -41.28 22.73
N ARG A 687 13.51 -42.36 23.38
CA ARG A 687 13.86 -42.65 24.77
C ARG A 687 15.30 -43.13 24.94
N ALA A 688 15.95 -43.56 23.87
CA ALA A 688 17.33 -44.04 23.91
C ALA A 688 18.34 -42.84 23.93
N PHE A 689 19.17 -42.75 24.94
CA PHE A 689 20.23 -41.75 25.00
C PHE A 689 21.43 -42.21 24.16
N PRO A 690 22.07 -41.30 23.41
CA PRO A 690 23.30 -41.61 22.71
C PRO A 690 24.43 -41.85 23.73
N GLN A 691 25.45 -42.66 23.37
CA GLN A 691 26.61 -42.93 24.24
C GLN A 691 27.40 -41.64 24.55
N HIS A 692 27.43 -40.70 23.59
CA HIS A 692 28.02 -39.36 23.75
C HIS A 692 27.07 -38.30 23.17
N PRO A 693 26.88 -37.15 23.85
CA PRO A 693 26.07 -36.06 23.32
C PRO A 693 26.71 -35.47 22.07
N LEU A 694 25.88 -35.21 21.05
CA LEU A 694 26.33 -34.61 19.79
C LEU A 694 26.66 -33.13 19.97
N SER A 695 27.90 -32.73 19.62
CA SER A 695 28.26 -31.31 19.58
C SER A 695 27.62 -30.61 18.42
N VAL A 696 26.83 -29.58 18.71
CA VAL A 696 26.11 -28.75 17.73
C VAL A 696 26.35 -27.27 18.03
N ASP A 697 26.38 -26.48 16.96
CA ASP A 697 26.60 -25.04 17.11
C ASP A 697 25.31 -24.37 17.59
N VAL A 698 24.15 -24.75 17.00
CA VAL A 698 22.85 -24.23 17.37
C VAL A 698 21.89 -25.37 17.70
N LEU A 699 21.13 -25.22 18.77
CA LEU A 699 20.01 -26.06 19.13
C LEU A 699 18.72 -25.25 19.01
N LEU A 700 17.92 -25.53 17.96
CA LEU A 700 16.61 -24.94 17.77
C LEU A 700 15.54 -25.79 18.44
N VAL A 701 14.79 -25.20 19.38
CA VAL A 701 13.72 -25.88 20.11
C VAL A 701 12.36 -25.35 19.66
N GLY A 702 11.52 -26.26 19.17
CA GLY A 702 10.24 -25.96 18.55
C GLY A 702 9.01 -26.25 19.42
N HIS A 703 7.88 -26.64 18.77
CA HIS A 703 6.53 -26.65 19.35
C HIS A 703 6.28 -27.76 20.37
N ASP A 704 6.60 -29.01 20.03
CA ASP A 704 6.13 -30.20 20.82
C ASP A 704 7.15 -30.70 21.85
N VAL A 705 8.04 -29.82 22.28
CA VAL A 705 9.09 -30.19 23.26
C VAL A 705 8.60 -29.93 24.68
N HIS A 706 8.09 -30.99 25.33
CA HIS A 706 7.56 -30.97 26.69
C HIS A 706 8.54 -31.64 27.69
N ARG A 707 9.82 -31.39 27.54
CA ARG A 707 10.90 -31.96 28.38
C ARG A 707 11.77 -30.86 28.96
N PRO A 708 12.40 -31.03 30.11
CA PRO A 708 13.33 -30.05 30.67
C PRO A 708 14.60 -29.94 29.80
N LEU A 709 15.28 -28.79 29.87
CA LEU A 709 16.51 -28.53 29.10
C LEU A 709 17.60 -29.57 29.37
N SER A 710 17.73 -30.04 30.64
CA SER A 710 18.67 -31.07 31.03
C SER A 710 18.51 -32.38 30.22
N HIS A 711 17.29 -32.71 29.82
CA HIS A 711 17.02 -33.87 28.98
C HIS A 711 17.59 -33.69 27.56
N LEU A 712 17.45 -32.49 26.97
CA LEU A 712 18.00 -32.18 25.66
C LEU A 712 19.52 -32.14 25.67
N LEU A 713 20.13 -31.67 26.77
CA LEU A 713 21.60 -31.62 26.94
C LEU A 713 22.24 -32.99 27.10
N ALA A 714 21.45 -34.02 27.37
CA ALA A 714 21.92 -35.40 27.32
C ALA A 714 22.10 -35.92 25.86
N TYR A 715 21.39 -35.31 24.89
CA TYR A 715 21.55 -35.64 23.48
C TYR A 715 22.48 -34.71 22.75
N TYR A 716 22.48 -33.41 23.11
CA TYR A 716 23.17 -32.34 22.38
C TYR A 716 24.02 -31.49 23.29
N ARG A 717 25.20 -31.11 22.79
CA ARG A 717 26.06 -30.08 23.39
C ARG A 717 26.02 -28.82 22.51
N PRO A 718 25.04 -27.94 22.71
CA PRO A 718 24.93 -26.72 21.88
C PRO A 718 25.89 -25.64 22.36
N GLN A 719 26.42 -24.85 21.44
CA GLN A 719 27.10 -23.58 21.73
C GLN A 719 26.07 -22.46 21.97
N MET A 720 24.92 -22.53 21.30
CA MET A 720 23.82 -21.58 21.42
C MET A 720 22.47 -22.29 21.39
N LEU A 721 21.53 -21.78 22.18
CA LEU A 721 20.15 -22.23 22.24
C LEU A 721 19.24 -21.19 21.54
N VAL A 722 18.38 -21.62 20.63
CA VAL A 722 17.36 -20.75 19.98
C VAL A 722 15.97 -21.29 20.30
N LEU A 723 15.15 -20.45 20.93
CA LEU A 723 13.77 -20.80 21.30
C LEU A 723 12.79 -20.26 20.27
N SER A 724 12.04 -21.18 19.64
CA SER A 724 10.99 -20.81 18.69
C SER A 724 9.80 -20.13 19.38
N THR A 725 9.13 -19.23 18.67
CA THR A 725 7.85 -18.64 19.13
C THR A 725 6.73 -19.67 19.22
N ALA A 726 6.89 -20.85 18.62
CA ALA A 726 5.95 -21.95 18.70
C ALA A 726 5.98 -22.67 20.06
N MET A 727 7.01 -22.44 20.86
CA MET A 727 7.16 -23.04 22.19
C MET A 727 6.16 -22.48 23.21
N THR A 728 5.63 -23.34 24.10
CA THR A 728 4.70 -22.90 25.14
C THR A 728 5.39 -22.01 26.18
N ASP A 729 4.71 -20.98 26.69
CA ASP A 729 5.25 -20.00 27.64
C ASP A 729 5.82 -20.60 28.91
N PHE A 730 5.25 -21.71 29.36
CA PHE A 730 5.71 -22.42 30.56
C PHE A 730 7.13 -22.97 30.36
N TYR A 731 7.32 -23.79 29.34
CA TYR A 731 8.65 -24.38 29.06
C TYR A 731 9.67 -23.35 28.62
N ARG A 732 9.23 -22.33 27.87
CA ARG A 732 10.12 -21.23 27.48
C ARG A 732 10.72 -20.51 28.69
N ARG A 733 9.93 -20.14 29.68
CA ARG A 733 10.44 -19.51 30.92
C ARG A 733 11.41 -20.43 31.66
N GLN A 734 11.11 -21.72 31.73
CA GLN A 734 11.98 -22.71 32.33
C GLN A 734 13.31 -22.81 31.59
N TYR A 735 13.27 -22.87 30.23
CA TYR A 735 14.47 -22.93 29.40
C TYR A 735 15.35 -21.68 29.54
N LEU A 736 14.77 -20.51 29.58
CA LEU A 736 15.48 -19.25 29.81
C LEU A 736 16.17 -19.24 31.18
N SER A 737 15.51 -19.71 32.24
CA SER A 737 16.08 -19.83 33.58
C SER A 737 17.22 -20.87 33.64
N ASP A 738 17.02 -22.04 33.03
CA ASP A 738 18.02 -23.11 32.97
C ASP A 738 19.23 -22.69 32.14
N ALA A 739 19.03 -22.04 30.98
CA ALA A 739 20.13 -21.54 30.15
C ALA A 739 20.97 -20.48 30.88
N ALA A 740 20.31 -19.56 31.60
CA ALA A 740 21.00 -18.56 32.42
C ALA A 740 21.87 -19.23 33.53
N ARG A 741 21.32 -20.24 34.21
CA ARG A 741 22.02 -21.00 35.23
C ARG A 741 23.25 -21.75 34.69
N LEU A 742 23.10 -22.30 33.46
CA LEU A 742 24.17 -23.06 32.80
C LEU A 742 25.14 -22.18 31.99
N ARG A 743 24.94 -20.86 31.99
CA ARG A 743 25.68 -19.88 31.17
C ARG A 743 25.69 -20.23 29.68
N LEU A 744 24.62 -20.84 29.20
CA LEU A 744 24.43 -21.16 27.79
C LEU A 744 23.81 -19.95 27.09
N PRO A 745 24.43 -19.42 26.01
CA PRO A 745 23.83 -18.36 25.20
C PRO A 745 22.46 -18.80 24.69
N CYS A 746 21.44 -17.95 24.91
CA CYS A 746 20.06 -18.28 24.56
C CYS A 746 19.42 -17.10 23.80
N TYR A 747 18.85 -17.37 22.65
CA TYR A 747 18.13 -16.42 21.81
C TYR A 747 16.65 -16.72 21.82
N ASP A 748 15.81 -15.76 22.24
CA ASP A 748 14.36 -15.92 22.35
C ASP A 748 13.65 -15.17 21.23
N LEU A 749 13.19 -15.89 20.22
CA LEU A 749 12.50 -15.32 19.06
C LEU A 749 11.16 -14.64 19.40
N GLN A 750 10.63 -14.78 20.63
CA GLN A 750 9.43 -14.05 21.03
C GLN A 750 9.73 -12.61 21.43
N GLN A 751 10.94 -12.34 21.89
CA GLN A 751 11.40 -11.02 22.33
C GLN A 751 12.36 -10.36 21.34
N GLU A 752 13.03 -11.16 20.54
CA GLU A 752 14.10 -10.76 19.64
C GLU A 752 13.68 -10.94 18.16
N PRO A 753 14.28 -10.19 17.22
CA PRO A 753 13.97 -10.30 15.79
C PRO A 753 14.42 -11.65 15.19
N THR A 754 14.34 -11.79 13.88
CA THR A 754 14.84 -12.97 13.15
C THR A 754 16.29 -13.27 13.53
N PHE A 755 16.53 -14.51 13.94
CA PHE A 755 17.89 -15.00 14.20
C PHE A 755 18.61 -15.23 12.86
N THR A 756 19.83 -14.73 12.72
CA THR A 756 20.58 -14.80 11.47
C THR A 756 22.01 -15.27 11.73
N LEU A 757 22.43 -16.31 11.01
CA LEU A 757 23.83 -16.74 10.92
C LEU A 757 24.32 -16.49 9.49
N LEU A 758 25.36 -15.70 9.33
CA LEU A 758 26.03 -15.46 8.05
C LEU A 758 27.23 -16.40 7.93
N PHE A 759 27.40 -16.95 6.74
CA PHE A 759 28.55 -17.77 6.39
C PHE A 759 29.44 -16.97 5.45
N HIS A 760 30.67 -16.73 5.88
CA HIS A 760 31.68 -15.99 5.11
C HIS A 760 32.50 -16.91 4.21
#